data_3fe274d7be23f71e61852e3f80bb7a8a
#
_entry.id   3fe274d7be23f71e61852e3f80bb7a8a
#
_cell.length_a   1.000
_cell.length_b   1.000
_cell.length_c   1.000
_cell.angle_alpha   90.00
_cell.angle_beta   90.00
_cell.angle_gamma   90.00
#
_symmetry.space_group_name_H-M   'P 1'
#
loop_
_entity.id
_entity.type
_entity.pdbx_description
1 polymer ?
#
loop_
_entity_poly.entity_id
_entity_poly.type
_entity_poly.pdbx_seq_one_letter_code
_entity_poly.pdbx_strand_id
1 'polypeptide(L)'
;MRIEHHSRLTQSAARRVVLGLCLVWTLFQIYTASAIPFVLSDWFGLNIVFNNQEVRQIHLAFAMALAMLIHPLRAADHSSIPWVDWIAATIAAGCCLYLLVFKDQISGRSGLPVTADLWVSGIGLLMLGLALFRALGLPLLVVSSIFLLYVFFGDQPFLPDSMQWKGASLNKALWHFWMQTEGVFGVALGVASSMIFLFVLFGALLERAGAGLYFIQLAYSLLGHMRGGPAKAAVVASGLSGIYSGSSIANVVSTGTFTIPLMKQTGFTAEKAGAVEVAASTNGQLTPPVMGAAAFLIAEFTGVSYTDLIRHALLPALVSYIGLMYIVHLEAVKLGLQGMPRSSRALPWLQRYTSLLAGFFGVALLGGLIHLSFGWIKGVAPEFSIWLGLLVFVALYVFTLLLASRHPDVETLDSPESFQTVMPAHEILPRGLHFLVPIAVLLWCILIERLSPTLSAFWGTLAILTVILTQSALKQWFRGHAFQWALLRRGWDQAISGMIQGAQNMVGIGVATAVAGIIIGTVSLTGAHQVIGELVEALSGGSLIAMLVLVALMSLILGMGLPTTANYIVVSSLMAPVIVSLGAQSGLFVPLVAVHLFVFYFGILADDTPPVGLAAFAASAISQGDPIRTGIQGFTYDIRTAILPFLFIFNTELLLIDVTWVKGVTIFVVAAAAMMLFAAATQGFWLTRLRLWETGALLVIAFTLVRPGYWIDQIQPPWLPQSINETVLTEPTYAGTLQLVFEGPDFDDIDRDVRYVVLTTIPEGTDVTTFLESQGLIVQVDAETVSLEEPFPGTNYFQDLQRFDFYGDRPVALTALSVRN
;
A
#
# COMPACT_ATOMS: atom_id res chain seq x y z
N MET A 1 -3.86 19.72 20.64
CA MET A 1 -3.15 20.31 19.51
C MET A 1 -4.16 20.39 18.38
N ARG A 2 -4.68 21.56 18.05
CA ARG A 2 -5.66 21.72 16.94
C ARG A 2 -4.93 21.45 15.64
N ILE A 3 -5.25 20.34 14.98
CA ILE A 3 -4.92 20.11 13.57
C ILE A 3 -5.93 20.95 12.76
N GLU A 4 -5.86 22.24 12.90
CA GLU A 4 -6.37 23.14 11.89
C GLU A 4 -5.27 23.22 10.84
N HIS A 5 -5.51 22.64 9.69
CA HIS A 5 -4.81 23.03 8.46
C HIS A 5 -5.08 24.52 8.25
N HIS A 6 -4.40 25.36 9.00
CA HIS A 6 -4.30 26.78 8.72
C HIS A 6 -3.47 26.90 7.44
N SER A 7 -4.16 26.79 6.30
CA SER A 7 -3.56 27.31 5.07
C SER A 7 -3.26 28.79 5.34
N ARG A 8 -1.98 29.17 5.30
CA ARG A 8 -1.47 30.55 5.39
C ARG A 8 -2.14 31.53 4.41
N LEU A 9 -3.18 31.12 3.72
CA LEU A 9 -3.59 31.69 2.45
C LEU A 9 -4.98 32.30 2.55
N THR A 10 -5.10 33.45 3.19
CA THR A 10 -6.18 34.39 2.91
C THR A 10 -5.85 35.18 1.67
N GLN A 11 -6.76 35.24 0.70
CA GLN A 11 -6.88 36.03 -0.54
C GLN A 11 -5.67 36.84 -1.09
N SER A 12 -4.42 36.46 -0.91
CA SER A 12 -3.23 37.19 -1.38
C SER A 12 -2.77 36.72 -2.78
N ALA A 13 -1.95 37.55 -3.47
CA ALA A 13 -1.29 37.14 -4.70
C ALA A 13 -0.43 35.87 -4.52
N ALA A 14 0.20 35.72 -3.37
CA ALA A 14 0.96 34.55 -2.99
C ALA A 14 0.13 33.25 -3.03
N ARG A 15 -1.14 33.30 -2.57
CA ARG A 15 -2.07 32.15 -2.68
C ARG A 15 -2.25 31.73 -4.13
N ARG A 16 -2.48 32.68 -5.04
CA ARG A 16 -2.68 32.38 -6.47
C ARG A 16 -1.47 31.69 -7.08
N VAL A 17 -0.26 32.10 -6.70
CA VAL A 17 0.98 31.49 -7.17
C VAL A 17 1.10 30.05 -6.66
N VAL A 18 0.89 29.80 -5.37
CA VAL A 18 0.95 28.44 -4.79
C VAL A 18 -0.09 27.50 -5.41
N LEU A 19 -1.34 27.98 -5.55
CA LEU A 19 -2.40 27.20 -6.23
C LEU A 19 -2.06 26.95 -7.71
N GLY A 20 -1.45 27.94 -8.37
CA GLY A 20 -0.94 27.80 -9.73
C GLY A 20 0.15 26.73 -9.84
N LEU A 21 1.10 26.70 -8.90
CA LEU A 21 2.15 25.68 -8.85
C LEU A 21 1.55 24.28 -8.63
N CYS A 22 0.56 24.12 -7.74
CA CYS A 22 -0.15 22.86 -7.56
C CYS A 22 -0.81 22.40 -8.86
N LEU A 23 -1.48 23.32 -9.57
CA LEU A 23 -2.14 23.01 -10.83
C LEU A 23 -1.14 22.64 -11.93
N VAL A 24 -0.04 23.37 -12.05
CA VAL A 24 1.02 23.08 -13.03
C VAL A 24 1.63 21.70 -12.73
N TRP A 25 1.91 21.38 -11.48
CA TRP A 25 2.40 20.06 -11.10
C TRP A 25 1.43 18.94 -11.47
N THR A 26 0.13 19.13 -11.18
CA THR A 26 -0.91 18.16 -11.56
C THR A 26 -0.98 17.98 -13.09
N LEU A 27 -0.97 19.06 -13.84
CA LEU A 27 -0.98 19.01 -15.31
C LEU A 27 0.27 18.34 -15.87
N PHE A 28 1.42 18.60 -15.28
CA PHE A 28 2.68 17.94 -15.64
C PHE A 28 2.57 16.41 -15.42
N GLN A 29 2.02 15.97 -14.32
CA GLN A 29 1.87 14.55 -14.02
C GLN A 29 0.85 13.86 -14.96
N ILE A 30 -0.25 14.51 -15.28
CA ILE A 30 -1.21 14.01 -16.28
C ILE A 30 -0.54 13.95 -17.66
N TYR A 31 0.26 14.96 -18.01
CA TYR A 31 1.01 15.02 -19.26
C TYR A 31 1.97 13.83 -19.40
N THR A 32 2.80 13.58 -18.40
CA THR A 32 3.81 12.50 -18.44
C THR A 32 3.19 11.09 -18.45
N ALA A 33 2.02 10.92 -17.87
CA ALA A 33 1.30 9.64 -17.84
C ALA A 33 0.50 9.34 -19.12
N SER A 34 0.39 10.29 -20.01
CA SER A 34 -0.41 10.21 -21.24
C SER A 34 0.45 9.97 -22.48
N ALA A 35 -0.20 9.70 -23.63
CA ALA A 35 0.46 9.69 -24.93
C ALA A 35 0.73 11.11 -25.48
N ILE A 36 0.29 12.16 -24.81
CA ILE A 36 0.42 13.56 -25.28
C ILE A 36 1.87 13.95 -25.61
N PRO A 37 2.90 13.61 -24.76
CA PRO A 37 4.29 13.93 -25.08
C PRO A 37 4.74 13.41 -26.45
N PHE A 38 4.37 12.18 -26.74
CA PHE A 38 4.76 11.53 -28.02
C PHE A 38 4.01 12.16 -29.20
N VAL A 39 2.71 12.40 -29.07
CA VAL A 39 1.90 13.06 -30.11
C VAL A 39 2.40 14.46 -30.43
N LEU A 40 2.74 15.24 -29.38
CA LEU A 40 3.28 16.59 -29.58
C LEU A 40 4.68 16.57 -30.19
N SER A 41 5.51 15.60 -29.81
CA SER A 41 6.83 15.41 -30.42
C SER A 41 6.71 15.09 -31.90
N ASP A 42 5.79 14.19 -32.27
CA ASP A 42 5.58 13.79 -33.68
C ASP A 42 5.00 14.93 -34.54
N TRP A 43 4.06 15.72 -33.99
CA TRP A 43 3.39 16.77 -34.74
C TRP A 43 4.21 18.07 -34.86
N PHE A 44 4.94 18.42 -33.82
CA PHE A 44 5.64 19.71 -33.74
C PHE A 44 7.16 19.58 -33.79
N GLY A 45 7.70 18.36 -33.84
CA GLY A 45 9.15 18.12 -33.82
C GLY A 45 9.83 18.57 -32.52
N LEU A 46 9.05 18.81 -31.45
CA LEU A 46 9.53 19.25 -30.16
C LEU A 46 9.93 18.04 -29.31
N ASN A 47 11.20 17.97 -28.92
CA ASN A 47 11.64 16.92 -27.99
C ASN A 47 11.27 17.28 -26.54
N ILE A 48 10.00 17.05 -26.21
CA ILE A 48 9.40 17.33 -24.88
C ILE A 48 9.02 16.06 -24.14
N VAL A 49 9.58 14.93 -24.57
CA VAL A 49 9.43 13.64 -23.87
C VAL A 49 10.44 13.58 -22.72
N PHE A 50 9.94 13.49 -21.51
CA PHE A 50 10.78 13.37 -20.31
C PHE A 50 11.01 11.89 -20.00
N ASN A 51 12.26 11.54 -19.67
CA ASN A 51 12.58 10.22 -19.15
C ASN A 51 12.20 10.09 -17.66
N ASN A 52 12.18 8.88 -17.14
CA ASN A 52 11.78 8.63 -15.75
C ASN A 52 12.62 9.40 -14.73
N GLN A 53 13.91 9.60 -14.98
CA GLN A 53 14.80 10.33 -14.08
C GLN A 53 14.46 11.84 -14.09
N GLU A 54 14.21 12.40 -15.25
CA GLU A 54 13.80 13.81 -15.38
C GLU A 54 12.46 14.08 -14.71
N VAL A 55 11.51 13.12 -14.83
CA VAL A 55 10.21 13.21 -14.14
C VAL A 55 10.40 13.22 -12.62
N ARG A 56 11.28 12.38 -12.06
CA ARG A 56 11.60 12.36 -10.62
C ARG A 56 12.17 13.70 -10.15
N GLN A 57 13.08 14.30 -10.92
CA GLN A 57 13.72 15.58 -10.60
C GLN A 57 12.70 16.72 -10.56
N ILE A 58 11.85 16.82 -11.58
CA ILE A 58 10.78 17.82 -11.66
C ILE A 58 9.75 17.60 -10.56
N HIS A 59 9.35 16.36 -10.33
CA HIS A 59 8.40 15.99 -9.28
C HIS A 59 8.89 16.43 -7.89
N LEU A 60 10.14 16.12 -7.57
CA LEU A 60 10.73 16.52 -6.28
C LEU A 60 10.90 18.04 -6.17
N ALA A 61 11.24 18.72 -7.27
CA ALA A 61 11.33 20.17 -7.29
C ALA A 61 9.99 20.82 -6.88
N PHE A 62 8.86 20.35 -7.42
CA PHE A 62 7.53 20.81 -7.01
C PHE A 62 7.22 20.44 -5.56
N ALA A 63 7.48 19.20 -5.15
CA ALA A 63 7.20 18.74 -3.80
C ALA A 63 7.94 19.56 -2.74
N MET A 64 9.25 19.77 -2.92
CA MET A 64 10.07 20.54 -1.99
C MET A 64 9.69 22.03 -1.99
N ALA A 65 9.48 22.64 -3.15
CA ALA A 65 9.06 24.05 -3.24
C ALA A 65 7.71 24.25 -2.55
N LEU A 66 6.73 23.40 -2.81
CA LEU A 66 5.41 23.48 -2.18
C LEU A 66 5.47 23.18 -0.68
N ALA A 67 6.32 22.26 -0.22
CA ALA A 67 6.55 22.03 1.20
C ALA A 67 7.02 23.29 1.92
N MET A 68 7.94 24.07 1.30
CA MET A 68 8.41 25.34 1.85
C MET A 68 7.32 26.41 1.90
N LEU A 69 6.45 26.48 0.88
CA LEU A 69 5.45 27.53 0.75
C LEU A 69 4.15 27.23 1.53
N ILE A 70 3.75 25.98 1.64
CA ILE A 70 2.48 25.59 2.28
C ILE A 70 2.65 25.41 3.79
N HIS A 71 3.78 24.80 4.24
CA HIS A 71 4.00 24.44 5.63
C HIS A 71 4.90 25.44 6.35
N PRO A 72 4.37 26.22 7.33
CA PRO A 72 5.16 27.21 8.08
C PRO A 72 6.15 26.55 9.07
N LEU A 73 7.31 27.14 9.26
CA LEU A 73 8.30 26.74 10.26
C LEU A 73 7.81 26.98 11.68
N ARG A 74 7.00 27.99 11.91
CA ARG A 74 6.39 28.33 13.21
C ARG A 74 4.89 28.46 13.04
N ALA A 75 4.14 27.94 14.01
CA ALA A 75 2.69 28.02 14.08
C ALA A 75 2.14 29.44 14.33
N ALA A 76 2.85 30.48 13.92
CA ALA A 76 2.38 31.83 14.02
C ALA A 76 1.43 32.17 12.87
N ASP A 77 0.40 32.94 13.19
CA ASP A 77 -0.66 33.39 12.29
C ASP A 77 -0.07 34.38 11.25
N HIS A 78 0.47 33.83 10.18
CA HIS A 78 1.02 34.64 9.09
C HIS A 78 0.04 34.69 7.94
N SER A 79 -0.63 35.80 7.77
CA SER A 79 -1.47 36.11 6.60
C SER A 79 -0.69 36.22 5.27
N SER A 80 0.63 36.18 5.33
CA SER A 80 1.53 36.25 4.18
C SER A 80 2.68 35.24 4.28
N ILE A 81 3.12 34.72 3.13
CA ILE A 81 4.31 33.85 3.05
C ILE A 81 5.56 34.74 3.17
N PRO A 82 6.45 34.49 4.15
CA PRO A 82 7.70 35.22 4.31
C PRO A 82 8.59 35.12 3.05
N TRP A 83 9.33 36.17 2.73
CA TRP A 83 10.25 36.16 1.58
C TRP A 83 11.34 35.08 1.67
N VAL A 84 11.74 34.71 2.90
CA VAL A 84 12.69 33.62 3.18
C VAL A 84 12.16 32.29 2.67
N ASP A 85 10.85 32.01 2.79
CA ASP A 85 10.23 30.77 2.32
C ASP A 85 10.24 30.70 0.78
N TRP A 86 10.11 31.83 0.09
CA TRP A 86 10.25 31.91 -1.35
C TRP A 86 11.68 31.62 -1.82
N ILE A 87 12.69 32.17 -1.12
CA ILE A 87 14.08 31.85 -1.39
C ILE A 87 14.36 30.39 -1.15
N ALA A 88 13.92 29.84 -0.01
CA ALA A 88 14.09 28.42 0.30
C ALA A 88 13.44 27.52 -0.76
N ALA A 89 12.22 27.86 -1.21
CA ALA A 89 11.54 27.13 -2.28
C ALA A 89 12.31 27.17 -3.60
N THR A 90 12.87 28.34 -3.95
CA THR A 90 13.65 28.50 -5.18
C THR A 90 14.96 27.72 -5.13
N ILE A 91 15.67 27.77 -4.00
CA ILE A 91 16.90 26.98 -3.80
C ILE A 91 16.61 25.50 -3.88
N ALA A 92 15.57 25.03 -3.18
CA ALA A 92 15.19 23.63 -3.16
C ALA A 92 14.84 23.11 -4.57
N ALA A 93 14.01 23.83 -5.31
CA ALA A 93 13.71 23.51 -6.70
C ALA A 93 14.96 23.59 -7.60
N GLY A 94 15.81 24.60 -7.40
CA GLY A 94 17.04 24.78 -8.16
C GLY A 94 18.01 23.60 -8.00
N CYS A 95 18.17 23.06 -6.79
CA CYS A 95 19.00 21.88 -6.55
C CYS A 95 18.48 20.62 -7.30
N CYS A 96 17.17 20.43 -7.41
CA CYS A 96 16.60 19.34 -8.17
C CYS A 96 16.76 19.56 -9.69
N LEU A 97 16.45 20.77 -10.16
CA LEU A 97 16.52 21.12 -11.58
C LEU A 97 17.96 21.24 -12.12
N TYR A 98 18.96 21.40 -11.24
CA TYR A 98 20.37 21.34 -11.61
C TYR A 98 20.70 20.01 -12.33
N LEU A 99 20.18 18.89 -11.82
CA LEU A 99 20.40 17.58 -12.43
C LEU A 99 19.79 17.48 -13.83
N LEU A 100 18.64 18.15 -14.04
CA LEU A 100 17.96 18.19 -15.34
C LEU A 100 18.76 19.04 -16.36
N VAL A 101 19.22 20.22 -15.92
CA VAL A 101 19.91 21.18 -16.80
C VAL A 101 21.31 20.69 -17.19
N PHE A 102 22.02 20.08 -16.26
CA PHE A 102 23.40 19.61 -16.44
C PHE A 102 23.52 18.10 -16.66
N LYS A 103 22.43 17.42 -17.06
CA LYS A 103 22.35 15.95 -17.16
C LYS A 103 23.49 15.33 -17.98
N ASP A 104 23.79 15.89 -19.16
CA ASP A 104 24.80 15.38 -20.06
C ASP A 104 26.21 15.53 -19.49
N GLN A 105 26.47 16.63 -18.79
CA GLN A 105 27.74 16.90 -18.13
C GLN A 105 27.95 15.98 -16.92
N ILE A 106 26.89 15.74 -16.12
CA ILE A 106 26.92 14.86 -14.96
C ILE A 106 27.13 13.40 -15.42
N SER A 107 26.43 12.99 -16.45
CA SER A 107 26.59 11.65 -17.03
C SER A 107 28.01 11.40 -17.55
N GLY A 108 28.63 12.40 -18.22
CA GLY A 108 29.99 12.30 -18.75
C GLY A 108 31.09 12.26 -17.68
N ARG A 109 30.79 12.57 -16.42
CA ARG A 109 31.76 12.57 -15.28
C ARG A 109 31.30 11.68 -14.13
N SER A 110 30.64 10.58 -14.43
CA SER A 110 30.13 9.66 -13.40
C SER A 110 31.23 9.24 -12.42
N GLY A 111 30.98 9.43 -11.12
CA GLY A 111 31.94 9.10 -10.05
C GLY A 111 33.03 10.16 -9.81
N LEU A 112 33.12 11.20 -10.62
CA LEU A 112 34.13 12.28 -10.52
C LEU A 112 33.42 13.64 -10.32
N PRO A 113 32.88 13.94 -9.12
CA PRO A 113 32.14 15.16 -8.87
C PRO A 113 33.02 16.41 -8.96
N VAL A 114 32.48 17.46 -9.57
CA VAL A 114 33.07 18.80 -9.48
C VAL A 114 32.55 19.52 -8.25
N THR A 115 33.23 20.57 -7.83
CA THR A 115 32.87 21.33 -6.61
C THR A 115 31.39 21.81 -6.63
N ALA A 116 30.88 22.19 -7.79
CA ALA A 116 29.47 22.60 -7.93
C ALA A 116 28.49 21.46 -7.61
N ASP A 117 28.79 20.24 -8.07
CA ASP A 117 27.95 19.06 -7.79
C ASP A 117 27.86 18.79 -6.28
N LEU A 118 28.99 18.94 -5.56
CA LEU A 118 29.06 18.76 -4.12
C LEU A 118 28.26 19.80 -3.35
N TRP A 119 28.38 21.09 -3.76
CA TRP A 119 27.58 22.13 -3.15
C TRP A 119 26.07 21.92 -3.39
N VAL A 120 25.68 21.61 -4.61
CA VAL A 120 24.27 21.36 -4.95
C VAL A 120 23.74 20.14 -4.18
N SER A 121 24.53 19.07 -4.06
CA SER A 121 24.14 17.88 -3.29
C SER A 121 23.96 18.21 -1.81
N GLY A 122 24.92 18.90 -1.20
CA GLY A 122 24.86 19.27 0.21
C GLY A 122 23.69 20.19 0.52
N ILE A 123 23.50 21.25 -0.28
CA ILE A 123 22.37 22.18 -0.14
C ILE A 123 21.05 21.45 -0.41
N GLY A 124 21.00 20.60 -1.43
CA GLY A 124 19.83 19.80 -1.77
C GLY A 124 19.37 18.88 -0.62
N LEU A 125 20.29 18.16 -0.01
CA LEU A 125 20.01 17.30 1.16
C LEU A 125 19.53 18.13 2.36
N LEU A 126 20.14 19.29 2.63
CA LEU A 126 19.69 20.16 3.70
C LEU A 126 18.29 20.74 3.44
N MET A 127 18.01 21.14 2.20
CA MET A 127 16.68 21.64 1.81
C MET A 127 15.64 20.50 1.86
N LEU A 128 16.00 19.29 1.50
CA LEU A 128 15.14 18.12 1.62
C LEU A 128 14.82 17.81 3.10
N GLY A 129 15.81 17.84 3.99
CA GLY A 129 15.61 17.73 5.43
C GLY A 129 14.70 18.81 5.99
N LEU A 130 14.86 20.06 5.54
CA LEU A 130 14.01 21.19 5.92
C LEU A 130 12.57 21.01 5.39
N ALA A 131 12.40 20.56 4.15
CA ALA A 131 11.09 20.28 3.57
C ALA A 131 10.38 19.17 4.32
N LEU A 132 11.11 18.11 4.67
CA LEU A 132 10.62 17.01 5.49
C LEU A 132 10.15 17.49 6.86
N PHE A 133 10.99 18.23 7.55
CA PHE A 133 10.66 18.76 8.87
C PHE A 133 9.38 19.62 8.85
N ARG A 134 9.22 20.44 7.81
CA ARG A 134 8.02 21.27 7.64
C ARG A 134 6.76 20.48 7.32
N ALA A 135 6.87 19.47 6.43
CA ALA A 135 5.71 18.72 5.96
C ALA A 135 5.26 17.61 6.92
N LEU A 136 6.21 16.89 7.54
CA LEU A 136 5.96 15.66 8.30
C LEU A 136 6.52 15.67 9.72
N GLY A 137 7.30 16.70 10.08
CA GLY A 137 7.88 16.82 11.42
C GLY A 137 9.18 16.06 11.62
N LEU A 138 9.49 15.76 12.90
CA LEU A 138 10.79 15.22 13.32
C LEU A 138 11.02 13.73 13.07
N PRO A 139 10.04 12.81 13.18
CA PRO A 139 10.35 11.39 13.29
C PRO A 139 11.18 10.84 12.13
N LEU A 140 10.73 11.04 10.89
CA LEU A 140 11.46 10.56 9.71
C LEU A 140 12.80 11.28 9.51
N LEU A 141 12.89 12.57 9.92
CA LEU A 141 14.14 13.32 9.87
C LEU A 141 15.18 12.70 10.81
N VAL A 142 14.79 12.32 12.02
CA VAL A 142 15.69 11.67 12.98
C VAL A 142 16.17 10.33 12.43
N VAL A 143 15.26 9.48 11.96
CA VAL A 143 15.62 8.18 11.39
C VAL A 143 16.60 8.36 10.22
N SER A 144 16.26 9.17 9.23
CA SER A 144 17.13 9.39 8.06
C SER A 144 18.47 10.01 8.43
N SER A 145 18.52 10.86 9.47
CA SER A 145 19.76 11.45 9.98
C SER A 145 20.65 10.38 10.65
N ILE A 146 20.08 9.43 11.38
CA ILE A 146 20.83 8.30 11.96
C ILE A 146 21.48 7.48 10.86
N PHE A 147 20.73 7.13 9.81
CA PHE A 147 21.25 6.40 8.67
C PHE A 147 22.37 7.19 7.96
N LEU A 148 22.17 8.49 7.75
CA LEU A 148 23.18 9.34 7.14
C LEU A 148 24.45 9.45 8.01
N LEU A 149 24.32 9.57 9.33
CA LEU A 149 25.44 9.58 10.26
C LEU A 149 26.19 8.26 10.26
N TYR A 150 25.49 7.14 10.16
CA TYR A 150 26.10 5.82 10.06
C TYR A 150 27.03 5.68 8.84
N VAL A 151 26.70 6.34 7.72
CA VAL A 151 27.56 6.38 6.53
C VAL A 151 28.94 7.00 6.83
N PHE A 152 28.98 8.00 7.69
CA PHE A 152 30.23 8.72 8.02
C PHE A 152 30.97 8.17 9.23
N PHE A 153 30.24 7.63 10.20
CA PHE A 153 30.76 7.21 11.50
C PHE A 153 30.65 5.71 11.73
N GLY A 154 30.43 4.94 10.69
CA GLY A 154 30.32 3.48 10.79
C GLY A 154 31.64 2.75 11.10
N ASP A 155 32.77 3.43 11.00
CA ASP A 155 34.13 2.92 11.34
C ASP A 155 34.54 3.13 12.80
N GLN A 156 33.65 3.74 13.60
CA GLN A 156 33.99 4.17 14.94
C GLN A 156 33.98 2.98 15.94
N PRO A 157 34.99 2.92 16.88
CA PRO A 157 35.17 1.79 17.79
C PRO A 157 34.06 1.65 18.85
N PHE A 158 33.12 2.59 18.95
CA PHE A 158 31.95 2.43 19.84
C PHE A 158 30.86 1.53 19.26
N LEU A 159 30.90 1.25 17.94
CA LEU A 159 30.02 0.30 17.30
C LEU A 159 30.51 -1.13 17.51
N PRO A 160 29.62 -2.11 17.69
CA PRO A 160 29.97 -3.52 17.68
C PRO A 160 30.70 -3.89 16.38
N ASP A 161 31.69 -4.82 16.45
CA ASP A 161 32.48 -5.22 15.28
C ASP A 161 31.60 -5.66 14.11
N SER A 162 30.51 -6.35 14.38
CA SER A 162 29.50 -6.74 13.38
C SER A 162 28.79 -5.56 12.70
N MET A 163 28.78 -4.38 13.32
CA MET A 163 28.13 -3.19 12.78
C MET A 163 29.12 -2.20 12.16
N GLN A 164 30.41 -2.51 12.20
CA GLN A 164 31.44 -1.63 11.65
C GLN A 164 31.49 -1.73 10.13
N TRP A 165 31.67 -0.60 9.49
CA TRP A 165 31.96 -0.54 8.07
C TRP A 165 32.98 0.56 7.81
N LYS A 166 33.70 0.49 6.69
CA LYS A 166 34.89 1.33 6.40
C LYS A 166 34.65 2.84 6.30
N GLY A 167 33.43 3.32 6.45
CA GLY A 167 33.06 4.74 6.25
C GLY A 167 33.09 5.20 4.79
N ALA A 168 32.46 6.33 4.49
CA ALA A 168 32.54 6.98 3.20
C ALA A 168 33.09 8.41 3.31
N SER A 169 33.85 8.82 2.30
CA SER A 169 34.22 10.23 2.18
C SER A 169 33.00 11.09 1.90
N LEU A 170 33.03 12.35 2.32
CA LEU A 170 31.95 13.30 2.09
C LEU A 170 31.58 13.41 0.59
N ASN A 171 32.59 13.42 -0.28
CA ASN A 171 32.37 13.51 -1.72
C ASN A 171 31.62 12.29 -2.25
N LYS A 172 32.00 11.09 -1.82
CA LYS A 172 31.35 9.84 -2.20
C LYS A 172 29.90 9.81 -1.72
N ALA A 173 29.65 10.20 -0.46
CA ALA A 173 28.31 10.20 0.12
C ALA A 173 27.41 11.21 -0.56
N LEU A 174 27.84 12.46 -0.75
CA LEU A 174 27.06 13.51 -1.43
C LEU A 174 26.71 13.10 -2.87
N TRP A 175 27.68 12.55 -3.59
CA TRP A 175 27.45 12.05 -4.95
C TRP A 175 26.42 10.91 -4.96
N HIS A 176 26.59 9.92 -4.09
CA HIS A 176 25.71 8.76 -3.99
C HIS A 176 24.27 9.13 -3.67
N PHE A 177 24.05 10.02 -2.68
CA PHE A 177 22.70 10.34 -2.24
C PHE A 177 21.95 11.31 -3.17
N TRP A 178 22.64 12.24 -3.83
CA TRP A 178 21.94 13.28 -4.62
C TRP A 178 22.10 13.11 -6.13
N MET A 179 23.24 12.65 -6.62
CA MET A 179 23.53 12.60 -8.05
C MET A 179 23.19 11.25 -8.70
N GLN A 180 23.05 10.17 -7.91
CA GLN A 180 22.77 8.84 -8.40
C GLN A 180 21.29 8.44 -8.18
N THR A 181 20.91 7.32 -8.81
CA THR A 181 19.56 6.75 -8.72
C THR A 181 19.35 5.84 -7.51
N GLU A 182 20.37 5.60 -6.72
CA GLU A 182 20.31 4.76 -5.51
C GLU A 182 19.97 5.56 -4.24
N GLY A 183 20.03 6.90 -4.32
CA GLY A 183 19.69 7.80 -3.23
C GLY A 183 18.32 8.45 -3.36
N VAL A 184 18.29 9.77 -3.19
CA VAL A 184 17.07 10.61 -3.19
C VAL A 184 16.19 10.40 -4.43
N PHE A 185 16.82 10.30 -5.62
CA PHE A 185 16.13 10.10 -6.89
C PHE A 185 15.95 8.63 -7.25
N GLY A 186 15.92 7.76 -6.24
CA GLY A 186 15.81 6.31 -6.35
C GLY A 186 14.40 5.80 -6.70
N VAL A 187 14.22 4.49 -6.50
CA VAL A 187 13.00 3.75 -6.84
C VAL A 187 11.77 4.30 -6.12
N ALA A 188 11.89 4.62 -4.83
CA ALA A 188 10.75 5.11 -4.03
C ALA A 188 10.17 6.43 -4.59
N LEU A 189 11.03 7.40 -4.96
CA LEU A 189 10.59 8.62 -5.62
C LEU A 189 10.07 8.35 -7.04
N GLY A 190 10.64 7.35 -7.72
CA GLY A 190 10.17 6.90 -9.03
C GLY A 190 8.71 6.46 -9.01
N VAL A 191 8.36 5.59 -8.06
CA VAL A 191 6.97 5.14 -7.87
C VAL A 191 6.06 6.30 -7.47
N ALA A 192 6.54 7.21 -6.62
CA ALA A 192 5.78 8.39 -6.22
C ALA A 192 5.43 9.28 -7.42
N SER A 193 6.39 9.53 -8.30
CA SER A 193 6.23 10.39 -9.47
C SER A 193 5.47 9.73 -10.62
N SER A 194 5.52 8.41 -10.77
CA SER A 194 4.86 7.71 -11.87
C SER A 194 3.45 7.22 -11.55
N MET A 195 3.26 6.62 -10.37
CA MET A 195 2.03 5.91 -10.02
C MET A 195 1.25 6.63 -8.92
N ILE A 196 1.87 6.86 -7.75
CA ILE A 196 1.15 7.32 -6.55
C ILE A 196 0.45 8.65 -6.81
N PHE A 197 1.10 9.60 -7.52
CA PHE A 197 0.52 10.91 -7.77
C PHE A 197 -0.87 10.81 -8.44
N LEU A 198 -1.00 10.01 -9.48
CA LEU A 198 -2.25 9.90 -10.23
C LEU A 198 -3.36 9.22 -9.43
N PHE A 199 -3.02 8.24 -8.59
CA PHE A 199 -4.00 7.61 -7.71
C PHE A 199 -4.47 8.57 -6.60
N VAL A 200 -3.57 9.34 -6.01
CA VAL A 200 -3.90 10.39 -5.05
C VAL A 200 -4.76 11.48 -5.69
N LEU A 201 -4.44 11.86 -6.92
CA LEU A 201 -5.23 12.81 -7.70
C LEU A 201 -6.62 12.26 -8.00
N PHE A 202 -6.72 11.01 -8.46
CA PHE A 202 -7.99 10.34 -8.72
C PHE A 202 -8.88 10.32 -7.47
N GLY A 203 -8.31 9.99 -6.33
CA GLY A 203 -9.00 10.01 -5.03
C GLY A 203 -9.53 11.39 -4.66
N ALA A 204 -8.69 12.41 -4.76
CA ALA A 204 -9.07 13.79 -4.46
C ALA A 204 -10.19 14.32 -5.39
N LEU A 205 -10.15 13.96 -6.66
CA LEU A 205 -11.21 14.29 -7.63
C LEU A 205 -12.50 13.55 -7.32
N LEU A 206 -12.43 12.27 -6.96
CA LEU A 206 -13.62 11.46 -6.63
C LEU A 206 -14.31 12.00 -5.37
N GLU A 207 -13.54 12.40 -4.37
CA GLU A 207 -14.06 13.05 -3.17
C GLU A 207 -14.76 14.37 -3.51
N ARG A 208 -14.13 15.21 -4.35
CA ARG A 208 -14.71 16.48 -4.82
C ARG A 208 -15.97 16.30 -5.67
N ALA A 209 -16.09 15.20 -6.40
CA ALA A 209 -17.28 14.86 -7.16
C ALA A 209 -18.51 14.60 -6.27
N GLY A 210 -18.32 14.27 -4.98
CA GLY A 210 -19.35 13.93 -4.02
C GLY A 210 -19.53 12.43 -3.75
N ALA A 211 -18.60 11.61 -4.22
CA ALA A 211 -18.64 10.15 -4.02
C ALA A 211 -18.61 9.74 -2.54
N GLY A 212 -17.86 10.45 -1.69
CA GLY A 212 -17.75 10.14 -0.26
C GLY A 212 -19.11 10.19 0.44
N LEU A 213 -19.87 11.25 0.25
CA LEU A 213 -21.23 11.38 0.82
C LEU A 213 -22.17 10.28 0.32
N TYR A 214 -22.11 9.97 -0.96
CA TYR A 214 -22.89 8.89 -1.55
C TYR A 214 -22.56 7.53 -0.91
N PHE A 215 -21.29 7.21 -0.72
CA PHE A 215 -20.87 5.94 -0.09
C PHE A 215 -21.34 5.84 1.35
N ILE A 216 -21.27 6.93 2.11
CA ILE A 216 -21.79 6.99 3.47
C ILE A 216 -23.30 6.72 3.46
N GLN A 217 -24.10 7.44 2.66
CA GLN A 217 -25.54 7.25 2.58
C GLN A 217 -25.91 5.83 2.14
N LEU A 218 -25.19 5.27 1.17
CA LEU A 218 -25.39 3.90 0.71
C LEU A 218 -25.13 2.88 1.81
N ALA A 219 -24.01 3.00 2.53
CA ALA A 219 -23.67 2.11 3.64
C ALA A 219 -24.71 2.18 4.76
N TYR A 220 -25.19 3.38 5.11
CA TYR A 220 -26.26 3.56 6.09
C TYR A 220 -27.58 2.98 5.63
N SER A 221 -27.94 3.12 4.37
CA SER A 221 -29.16 2.54 3.81
C SER A 221 -29.17 1.01 3.88
N LEU A 222 -28.02 0.39 3.70
CA LEU A 222 -27.85 -1.06 3.75
C LEU A 222 -27.83 -1.62 5.16
N LEU A 223 -27.11 -0.98 6.07
CA LEU A 223 -26.73 -1.55 7.37
C LEU A 223 -27.29 -0.77 8.57
N GLY A 224 -27.68 0.49 8.43
CA GLY A 224 -28.07 1.36 9.53
C GLY A 224 -29.21 0.82 10.40
N HIS A 225 -30.10 0.02 9.83
CA HIS A 225 -31.23 -0.61 10.52
C HIS A 225 -30.84 -1.84 11.36
N MET A 226 -29.64 -2.39 11.15
CA MET A 226 -29.17 -3.57 11.89
C MET A 226 -28.72 -3.19 13.30
N ARG A 227 -28.63 -4.15 14.22
CA ARG A 227 -28.07 -3.94 15.54
C ARG A 227 -26.63 -3.42 15.44
N GLY A 228 -26.35 -2.26 16.06
CA GLY A 228 -25.11 -1.54 15.86
C GLY A 228 -24.93 -1.02 14.43
N GLY A 229 -26.03 -0.77 13.73
CA GLY A 229 -26.08 -0.40 12.32
C GLY A 229 -25.20 0.79 11.96
N PRO A 230 -25.22 1.91 12.67
CA PRO A 230 -24.36 3.04 12.38
C PRO A 230 -22.86 2.68 12.37
N ALA A 231 -22.38 1.91 13.34
CA ALA A 231 -20.99 1.49 13.39
C ALA A 231 -20.64 0.50 12.25
N LYS A 232 -21.53 -0.41 11.90
CA LYS A 232 -21.37 -1.29 10.73
C LYS A 232 -21.36 -0.51 9.43
N ALA A 233 -22.23 0.49 9.32
CA ALA A 233 -22.28 1.37 8.17
C ALA A 233 -20.99 2.22 8.06
N ALA A 234 -20.44 2.67 9.18
CA ALA A 234 -19.15 3.35 9.24
C ALA A 234 -18.01 2.46 8.69
N VAL A 235 -17.96 1.18 9.09
CA VAL A 235 -16.97 0.22 8.57
C VAL A 235 -17.05 0.08 7.06
N VAL A 236 -18.25 -0.05 6.50
CA VAL A 236 -18.42 -0.17 5.05
C VAL A 236 -18.17 1.15 4.33
N ALA A 237 -18.63 2.27 4.87
CA ALA A 237 -18.41 3.59 4.28
C ALA A 237 -16.93 3.94 4.23
N SER A 238 -16.22 3.73 5.35
CA SER A 238 -14.78 3.94 5.46
C SER A 238 -14.00 2.98 4.55
N GLY A 239 -14.44 1.72 4.43
CA GLY A 239 -13.87 0.77 3.47
C GLY A 239 -14.03 1.20 2.02
N LEU A 240 -15.21 1.65 1.62
CA LEU A 240 -15.47 2.18 0.28
C LEU A 240 -14.67 3.46 0.00
N SER A 241 -14.52 4.32 1.01
CA SER A 241 -13.67 5.51 0.89
C SER A 241 -12.19 5.13 0.83
N GLY A 242 -11.78 4.09 1.53
CA GLY A 242 -10.43 3.52 1.51
C GLY A 242 -9.98 3.08 0.12
N ILE A 243 -10.92 2.61 -0.72
CA ILE A 243 -10.63 2.23 -2.12
C ILE A 243 -9.95 3.35 -2.90
N TYR A 244 -10.15 4.61 -2.56
CA TYR A 244 -9.58 5.74 -3.28
C TYR A 244 -8.72 6.69 -2.42
N SER A 245 -8.87 6.71 -1.09
CA SER A 245 -8.16 7.68 -0.25
C SER A 245 -6.70 7.30 0.03
N GLY A 246 -6.42 6.01 0.15
CA GLY A 246 -5.06 5.47 0.40
C GLY A 246 -4.40 5.93 1.71
N SER A 247 -5.09 6.67 2.57
CA SER A 247 -4.58 7.21 3.84
C SER A 247 -5.62 7.05 4.95
N SER A 248 -5.23 6.38 6.05
CA SER A 248 -6.05 6.21 7.25
C SER A 248 -6.51 7.56 7.83
N ILE A 249 -5.58 8.50 7.96
CA ILE A 249 -5.84 9.83 8.55
C ILE A 249 -6.83 10.62 7.69
N ALA A 250 -6.60 10.68 6.37
CA ALA A 250 -7.49 11.35 5.45
C ALA A 250 -8.89 10.72 5.46
N ASN A 251 -8.96 9.39 5.55
CA ASN A 251 -10.21 8.65 5.61
C ASN A 251 -10.97 8.94 6.91
N VAL A 252 -10.31 8.92 8.07
CA VAL A 252 -10.90 9.32 9.36
C VAL A 252 -11.47 10.73 9.29
N VAL A 253 -10.76 11.67 8.69
CA VAL A 253 -11.23 13.07 8.60
C VAL A 253 -12.42 13.20 7.66
N SER A 254 -12.45 12.49 6.54
CA SER A 254 -13.52 12.60 5.55
C SER A 254 -14.79 11.85 5.97
N THR A 255 -14.68 10.61 6.41
CA THR A 255 -15.83 9.77 6.80
C THR A 255 -16.21 9.97 8.27
N GLY A 256 -15.24 10.09 9.17
CA GLY A 256 -15.45 10.17 10.60
C GLY A 256 -16.21 11.41 11.05
N THR A 257 -16.12 12.53 10.32
CA THR A 257 -16.91 13.73 10.58
C THR A 257 -18.41 13.46 10.56
N PHE A 258 -18.88 12.46 9.82
CA PHE A 258 -20.28 12.04 9.73
C PHE A 258 -20.55 10.78 10.55
N THR A 259 -19.70 9.78 10.46
CA THR A 259 -19.92 8.46 11.07
C THR A 259 -19.78 8.47 12.58
N ILE A 260 -18.78 9.17 13.14
CA ILE A 260 -18.54 9.24 14.57
C ILE A 260 -19.73 9.88 15.33
N PRO A 261 -20.25 11.06 14.94
CA PRO A 261 -21.44 11.61 15.58
C PRO A 261 -22.65 10.68 15.56
N LEU A 262 -22.90 9.98 14.43
CA LEU A 262 -24.01 9.03 14.31
C LEU A 262 -23.83 7.79 15.20
N MET A 263 -22.61 7.28 15.35
CA MET A 263 -22.32 6.20 16.31
C MET A 263 -22.58 6.65 17.74
N LYS A 264 -22.18 7.86 18.10
CA LYS A 264 -22.43 8.43 19.44
C LYS A 264 -23.93 8.60 19.75
N GLN A 265 -24.71 9.08 18.78
CA GLN A 265 -26.17 9.20 18.91
C GLN A 265 -26.85 7.85 19.18
N THR A 266 -26.30 6.76 18.69
CA THR A 266 -26.83 5.40 18.90
C THR A 266 -26.30 4.72 20.15
N GLY A 267 -25.46 5.40 20.96
CA GLY A 267 -25.04 4.93 22.28
C GLY A 267 -23.62 4.38 22.37
N PHE A 268 -22.80 4.53 21.32
CA PHE A 268 -21.34 4.30 21.44
C PHE A 268 -20.69 5.42 22.26
N THR A 269 -19.72 5.09 23.10
CA THR A 269 -18.89 6.11 23.76
C THR A 269 -18.02 6.84 22.73
N ALA A 270 -17.53 8.03 23.09
CA ALA A 270 -16.68 8.83 22.22
C ALA A 270 -15.43 8.06 21.76
N GLU A 271 -14.75 7.36 22.69
CA GLU A 271 -13.55 6.57 22.42
C GLU A 271 -13.85 5.39 21.51
N LYS A 272 -14.94 4.64 21.76
CA LYS A 272 -15.33 3.49 20.94
C LYS A 272 -15.78 3.89 19.56
N ALA A 273 -16.53 5.00 19.42
CA ALA A 273 -16.93 5.53 18.13
C ALA A 273 -15.69 5.97 17.31
N GLY A 274 -14.76 6.67 17.95
CA GLY A 274 -13.47 7.01 17.36
C GLY A 274 -12.67 5.77 16.96
N ALA A 275 -12.57 4.77 17.82
CA ALA A 275 -11.84 3.54 17.59
C ALA A 275 -12.39 2.70 16.42
N VAL A 276 -13.71 2.61 16.27
CA VAL A 276 -14.33 1.92 15.11
C VAL A 276 -13.95 2.62 13.82
N GLU A 277 -13.98 3.94 13.79
CA GLU A 277 -13.62 4.72 12.60
C GLU A 277 -12.13 4.57 12.28
N VAL A 278 -11.25 4.60 13.28
CA VAL A 278 -9.81 4.38 13.13
C VAL A 278 -9.57 3.00 12.52
N ALA A 279 -10.08 1.95 13.13
CA ALA A 279 -9.88 0.57 12.65
C ALA A 279 -10.48 0.34 11.24
N ALA A 280 -11.59 0.99 10.90
CA ALA A 280 -12.17 0.93 9.58
C ALA A 280 -11.32 1.66 8.53
N SER A 281 -10.77 2.83 8.88
CA SER A 281 -9.92 3.65 8.03
C SER A 281 -8.56 3.01 7.78
N THR A 282 -7.99 2.38 8.78
CA THR A 282 -6.75 1.59 8.72
C THR A 282 -6.92 0.43 7.74
N ASN A 283 -8.02 -0.32 7.85
CA ASN A 283 -8.36 -1.37 6.89
C ASN A 283 -8.57 -0.84 5.47
N GLY A 284 -8.97 0.41 5.30
CA GLY A 284 -9.10 1.05 4.00
C GLY A 284 -7.79 1.04 3.20
N GLN A 285 -6.64 1.19 3.86
CA GLN A 285 -5.33 1.11 3.22
C GLN A 285 -4.96 -0.30 2.74
N LEU A 286 -5.60 -1.35 3.29
CA LEU A 286 -5.42 -2.73 2.85
C LEU A 286 -6.33 -3.09 1.69
N THR A 287 -7.30 -2.24 1.35
CA THR A 287 -8.39 -2.57 0.42
C THR A 287 -7.97 -2.37 -1.03
N PRO A 288 -7.87 -3.45 -1.83
CA PRO A 288 -7.73 -3.31 -3.26
C PRO A 288 -8.91 -2.56 -3.89
N PRO A 289 -8.74 -1.85 -5.01
CA PRO A 289 -7.59 -1.88 -5.91
C PRO A 289 -6.52 -0.83 -5.64
N VAL A 290 -6.81 0.27 -4.93
CA VAL A 290 -5.83 1.36 -4.78
C VAL A 290 -4.89 1.08 -3.63
N MET A 291 -5.43 0.59 -2.50
CA MET A 291 -4.67 0.31 -1.29
C MET A 291 -3.95 1.59 -0.79
N GLY A 292 -3.00 1.48 0.10
CA GLY A 292 -2.11 2.59 0.45
C GLY A 292 -1.01 2.80 -0.60
N ALA A 293 -0.36 3.97 -0.59
CA ALA A 293 0.73 4.29 -1.51
C ALA A 293 1.88 3.26 -1.48
N ALA A 294 2.08 2.57 -0.37
CA ALA A 294 3.08 1.51 -0.22
C ALA A 294 2.80 0.29 -1.12
N ALA A 295 1.55 0.02 -1.52
CA ALA A 295 1.25 -1.11 -2.39
C ALA A 295 1.97 -1.04 -3.75
N PHE A 296 2.13 0.16 -4.30
CA PHE A 296 2.88 0.34 -5.54
C PHE A 296 4.37 0.06 -5.36
N LEU A 297 4.91 0.39 -4.18
CA LEU A 297 6.28 0.06 -3.82
C LEU A 297 6.45 -1.45 -3.58
N ILE A 298 5.45 -2.13 -3.01
CA ILE A 298 5.47 -3.59 -2.87
C ILE A 298 5.60 -4.24 -4.26
N ALA A 299 4.77 -3.84 -5.22
CA ALA A 299 4.85 -4.37 -6.57
C ALA A 299 6.23 -4.15 -7.21
N GLU A 300 6.80 -2.96 -7.03
CA GLU A 300 8.13 -2.62 -7.58
C GLU A 300 9.26 -3.40 -6.90
N PHE A 301 9.28 -3.48 -5.55
CA PHE A 301 10.34 -4.16 -4.81
C PHE A 301 10.28 -5.69 -4.93
N THR A 302 9.09 -6.25 -5.13
CA THR A 302 8.92 -7.70 -5.27
C THR A 302 8.95 -8.20 -6.71
N GLY A 303 8.90 -7.29 -7.69
CA GLY A 303 8.77 -7.64 -9.11
C GLY A 303 7.42 -8.28 -9.48
N VAL A 304 6.47 -8.33 -8.54
CA VAL A 304 5.13 -8.90 -8.77
C VAL A 304 4.27 -7.89 -9.50
N SER A 305 3.50 -8.35 -10.48
CA SER A 305 2.57 -7.45 -11.17
C SER A 305 1.56 -6.84 -10.20
N TYR A 306 1.15 -5.59 -10.43
CA TYR A 306 0.18 -4.94 -9.54
C TYR A 306 -1.17 -5.68 -9.48
N THR A 307 -1.53 -6.35 -10.55
CA THR A 307 -2.73 -7.19 -10.65
C THR A 307 -2.66 -8.41 -9.72
N ASP A 308 -1.49 -9.06 -9.68
CA ASP A 308 -1.27 -10.20 -8.80
C ASP A 308 -1.19 -9.74 -7.34
N LEU A 309 -0.56 -8.58 -7.07
CA LEU A 309 -0.58 -8.00 -5.73
C LEU A 309 -2.00 -7.71 -5.23
N ILE A 310 -2.87 -7.15 -6.08
CA ILE A 310 -4.30 -6.97 -5.77
C ILE A 310 -4.94 -8.31 -5.39
N ARG A 311 -4.65 -9.38 -6.15
CA ARG A 311 -5.16 -10.72 -5.88
C ARG A 311 -4.65 -11.26 -4.53
N HIS A 312 -3.36 -11.09 -4.23
CA HIS A 312 -2.76 -11.52 -2.98
C HIS A 312 -3.30 -10.77 -1.76
N ALA A 313 -3.56 -9.48 -1.89
CA ALA A 313 -4.09 -8.66 -0.81
C ALA A 313 -5.62 -8.83 -0.58
N LEU A 314 -6.37 -9.33 -1.57
CA LEU A 314 -7.84 -9.34 -1.55
C LEU A 314 -8.40 -10.17 -0.40
N LEU A 315 -7.97 -11.43 -0.27
CA LEU A 315 -8.53 -12.34 0.73
C LEU A 315 -8.21 -11.89 2.16
N PRO A 316 -6.97 -11.53 2.53
CA PRO A 316 -6.66 -11.00 3.85
C PRO A 316 -7.45 -9.72 4.17
N ALA A 317 -7.62 -8.80 3.22
CA ALA A 317 -8.43 -7.60 3.41
C ALA A 317 -9.90 -7.94 3.72
N LEU A 318 -10.52 -8.82 2.95
CA LEU A 318 -11.90 -9.25 3.17
C LEU A 318 -12.08 -9.92 4.52
N VAL A 319 -11.16 -10.81 4.90
CA VAL A 319 -11.17 -11.50 6.21
C VAL A 319 -11.03 -10.49 7.35
N SER A 320 -10.16 -9.48 7.21
CA SER A 320 -10.02 -8.39 8.18
C SER A 320 -11.31 -7.58 8.34
N TYR A 321 -12.01 -7.24 7.24
CA TYR A 321 -13.31 -6.55 7.32
C TYR A 321 -14.40 -7.39 7.97
N ILE A 322 -14.46 -8.68 7.68
CA ILE A 322 -15.41 -9.60 8.34
C ILE A 322 -15.15 -9.61 9.85
N GLY A 323 -13.88 -9.71 10.25
CA GLY A 323 -13.50 -9.64 11.65
C GLY A 323 -13.91 -8.32 12.31
N LEU A 324 -13.64 -7.18 11.68
CA LEU A 324 -14.05 -5.87 12.21
C LEU A 324 -15.57 -5.72 12.30
N MET A 325 -16.27 -6.13 11.25
CA MET A 325 -17.74 -6.09 11.23
C MET A 325 -18.32 -6.93 12.36
N TYR A 326 -17.70 -8.08 12.66
CA TYR A 326 -18.12 -8.96 13.73
C TYR A 326 -17.77 -8.39 15.11
N ILE A 327 -16.59 -7.80 15.31
CA ILE A 327 -16.21 -7.08 16.54
C ILE A 327 -17.22 -5.98 16.85
N VAL A 328 -17.54 -5.15 15.86
CA VAL A 328 -18.54 -4.08 15.98
C VAL A 328 -19.93 -4.63 16.32
N HIS A 329 -20.28 -5.79 15.76
CA HIS A 329 -21.53 -6.46 16.10
C HIS A 329 -21.55 -6.93 17.56
N LEU A 330 -20.50 -7.61 18.01
CA LEU A 330 -20.38 -8.09 19.39
C LEU A 330 -20.39 -6.92 20.38
N GLU A 331 -19.71 -5.83 20.06
CA GLU A 331 -19.70 -4.63 20.90
C GLU A 331 -21.10 -4.02 21.01
N ALA A 332 -21.85 -3.95 19.91
CA ALA A 332 -23.23 -3.47 19.91
C ALA A 332 -24.17 -4.40 20.70
N VAL A 333 -23.95 -5.72 20.64
CA VAL A 333 -24.71 -6.69 21.46
C VAL A 333 -24.39 -6.50 22.94
N LYS A 334 -23.11 -6.35 23.28
CA LYS A 334 -22.60 -6.14 24.65
C LYS A 334 -23.14 -4.87 25.30
N LEU A 335 -23.31 -3.82 24.48
CA LEU A 335 -23.88 -2.52 24.91
C LEU A 335 -25.42 -2.48 24.85
N GLY A 336 -26.09 -3.51 24.35
CA GLY A 336 -27.55 -3.54 24.20
C GLY A 336 -28.10 -2.59 23.14
N LEU A 337 -27.28 -2.14 22.19
CA LEU A 337 -27.66 -1.15 21.19
C LEU A 337 -28.67 -1.70 20.19
N GLN A 338 -29.54 -0.82 19.70
CA GLN A 338 -30.53 -1.11 18.66
C GLN A 338 -30.06 -0.54 17.31
N GLY A 339 -30.71 -0.95 16.23
CA GLY A 339 -30.57 -0.32 14.91
C GLY A 339 -31.42 0.95 14.81
N MET A 340 -31.12 1.77 13.79
CA MET A 340 -31.90 2.95 13.49
C MET A 340 -33.30 2.58 12.89
N PRO A 341 -34.35 3.35 13.15
CA PRO A 341 -35.67 3.10 12.58
C PRO A 341 -35.63 3.25 11.05
N ARG A 342 -36.38 2.39 10.35
CA ARG A 342 -36.54 2.49 8.91
C ARG A 342 -37.66 3.47 8.53
N SER A 343 -37.45 4.23 7.45
CA SER A 343 -38.48 5.14 6.89
C SER A 343 -39.62 4.43 6.18
N SER A 344 -39.40 3.19 5.75
CA SER A 344 -40.39 2.40 5.01
C SER A 344 -40.50 0.96 5.51
N ARG A 345 -41.63 0.30 5.21
CA ARG A 345 -41.82 -1.12 5.51
C ARG A 345 -40.80 -1.99 4.80
N ALA A 346 -40.17 -2.91 5.52
CA ALA A 346 -39.23 -3.83 4.92
C ALA A 346 -39.88 -4.66 3.81
N LEU A 347 -39.19 -4.74 2.67
CA LEU A 347 -39.58 -5.69 1.62
C LEU A 347 -39.56 -7.11 2.17
N PRO A 348 -40.48 -7.98 1.75
CA PRO A 348 -40.44 -9.40 2.06
C PRO A 348 -39.06 -9.97 1.75
N TRP A 349 -38.57 -10.88 2.61
CA TRP A 349 -37.20 -11.41 2.47
C TRP A 349 -36.95 -11.99 1.07
N LEU A 350 -37.91 -12.68 0.47
CA LEU A 350 -37.84 -13.25 -0.87
C LEU A 350 -37.59 -12.16 -1.94
N GLN A 351 -38.33 -11.08 -1.91
CA GLN A 351 -38.18 -9.95 -2.86
C GLN A 351 -36.85 -9.24 -2.68
N ARG A 352 -36.34 -9.17 -1.45
CA ARG A 352 -35.03 -8.60 -1.15
C ARG A 352 -33.90 -9.45 -1.74
N TYR A 353 -33.94 -10.78 -1.54
CA TYR A 353 -32.93 -11.68 -2.10
C TYR A 353 -32.99 -11.77 -3.61
N THR A 354 -34.19 -11.86 -4.19
CA THR A 354 -34.36 -11.88 -5.65
C THR A 354 -33.89 -10.59 -6.30
N SER A 355 -34.15 -9.41 -5.71
CA SER A 355 -33.64 -8.15 -6.24
C SER A 355 -32.13 -7.99 -6.15
N LEU A 356 -31.50 -8.48 -5.06
CA LEU A 356 -30.04 -8.51 -4.90
C LEU A 356 -29.41 -9.45 -5.93
N LEU A 357 -29.95 -10.66 -6.08
CA LEU A 357 -29.46 -11.63 -7.06
C LEU A 357 -29.65 -11.10 -8.49
N ALA A 358 -30.82 -10.54 -8.81
CA ALA A 358 -31.06 -9.95 -10.12
C ALA A 358 -30.10 -8.78 -10.41
N GLY A 359 -29.82 -7.95 -9.41
CA GLY A 359 -28.81 -6.90 -9.51
C GLY A 359 -27.40 -7.43 -9.78
N PHE A 360 -26.99 -8.41 -8.99
CA PHE A 360 -25.68 -9.07 -9.13
C PHE A 360 -25.52 -9.74 -10.51
N PHE A 361 -26.49 -10.57 -10.90
CA PHE A 361 -26.47 -11.23 -12.21
C PHE A 361 -26.58 -10.24 -13.37
N GLY A 362 -27.34 -9.15 -13.19
CA GLY A 362 -27.45 -8.08 -14.18
C GLY A 362 -26.11 -7.37 -14.41
N VAL A 363 -25.41 -7.03 -13.34
CA VAL A 363 -24.07 -6.42 -13.44
C VAL A 363 -23.04 -7.41 -14.02
N ALA A 364 -23.06 -8.68 -13.59
CA ALA A 364 -22.18 -9.72 -14.10
C ALA A 364 -22.42 -9.98 -15.61
N LEU A 365 -23.69 -10.05 -16.03
CA LEU A 365 -24.06 -10.21 -17.43
C LEU A 365 -23.61 -9.01 -18.27
N LEU A 366 -23.84 -7.79 -17.79
CA LEU A 366 -23.42 -6.57 -18.47
C LEU A 366 -21.89 -6.53 -18.62
N GLY A 367 -21.15 -6.80 -17.53
CA GLY A 367 -19.70 -6.89 -17.54
C GLY A 367 -19.19 -7.96 -18.49
N GLY A 368 -19.83 -9.14 -18.49
CA GLY A 368 -19.51 -10.22 -19.41
C GLY A 368 -19.75 -9.87 -20.88
N LEU A 369 -20.88 -9.21 -21.18
CA LEU A 369 -21.18 -8.73 -22.54
C LEU A 369 -20.17 -7.68 -23.01
N ILE A 370 -19.80 -6.75 -22.14
CA ILE A 370 -18.77 -5.74 -22.43
C ILE A 370 -17.45 -6.45 -22.72
N HIS A 371 -17.04 -7.38 -21.86
CA HIS A 371 -15.79 -8.14 -22.00
C HIS A 371 -15.72 -8.93 -23.31
N LEU A 372 -16.78 -9.64 -23.65
CA LEU A 372 -16.87 -10.39 -24.91
C LEU A 372 -16.83 -9.46 -26.12
N SER A 373 -17.55 -8.31 -26.06
CA SER A 373 -17.53 -7.31 -27.13
C SER A 373 -16.14 -6.73 -27.35
N PHE A 374 -15.41 -6.42 -26.28
CA PHE A 374 -14.02 -5.96 -26.36
C PHE A 374 -13.08 -7.04 -26.95
N GLY A 375 -13.22 -8.29 -26.49
CA GLY A 375 -12.42 -9.41 -27.00
C GLY A 375 -12.63 -9.63 -28.49
N TRP A 376 -13.88 -9.56 -28.92
CA TRP A 376 -14.25 -9.71 -30.36
C TRP A 376 -13.68 -8.57 -31.20
N ILE A 377 -13.86 -7.31 -30.78
CA ILE A 377 -13.36 -6.15 -31.53
C ILE A 377 -11.84 -6.12 -31.58
N LYS A 378 -11.15 -6.47 -30.48
CA LYS A 378 -9.69 -6.57 -30.48
C LYS A 378 -9.18 -7.62 -31.47
N GLY A 379 -9.91 -8.72 -31.67
CA GLY A 379 -9.58 -9.75 -32.63
C GLY A 379 -9.81 -9.35 -34.09
N VAL A 380 -10.84 -8.55 -34.36
CA VAL A 380 -11.27 -8.18 -35.74
C VAL A 380 -10.72 -6.83 -36.18
N ALA A 381 -10.69 -5.85 -35.27
CA ALA A 381 -10.34 -4.46 -35.55
C ALA A 381 -9.76 -3.77 -34.31
N PRO A 382 -8.49 -4.07 -33.94
CA PRO A 382 -7.87 -3.58 -32.70
C PRO A 382 -7.83 -2.04 -32.60
N GLU A 383 -7.76 -1.35 -33.73
CA GLU A 383 -7.77 0.12 -33.80
C GLU A 383 -9.06 0.76 -33.25
N PHE A 384 -10.18 0.01 -33.28
CA PHE A 384 -11.47 0.49 -32.78
C PHE A 384 -11.71 0.18 -31.29
N SER A 385 -10.82 -0.54 -30.63
CA SER A 385 -11.01 -0.92 -29.22
C SER A 385 -11.09 0.29 -28.28
N ILE A 386 -10.29 1.34 -28.52
CA ILE A 386 -10.31 2.59 -27.73
C ILE A 386 -11.66 3.32 -27.93
N TRP A 387 -12.14 3.39 -29.17
CA TRP A 387 -13.42 4.03 -29.48
C TRP A 387 -14.62 3.29 -28.86
N LEU A 388 -14.56 1.95 -28.85
CA LEU A 388 -15.55 1.14 -28.16
C LEU A 388 -15.53 1.43 -26.66
N GLY A 389 -14.34 1.50 -26.04
CA GLY A 389 -14.19 1.84 -24.64
C GLY A 389 -14.80 3.19 -24.31
N LEU A 390 -14.53 4.19 -25.13
CA LEU A 390 -15.11 5.53 -24.98
C LEU A 390 -16.63 5.50 -25.12
N LEU A 391 -17.16 4.78 -26.11
CA LEU A 391 -18.60 4.62 -26.33
C LEU A 391 -19.29 3.96 -25.11
N VAL A 392 -18.71 2.85 -24.61
CA VAL A 392 -19.23 2.15 -23.42
C VAL A 392 -19.20 3.06 -22.20
N PHE A 393 -18.10 3.78 -22.00
CA PHE A 393 -17.99 4.75 -20.91
C PHE A 393 -19.08 5.81 -21.00
N VAL A 394 -19.25 6.46 -22.16
CA VAL A 394 -20.28 7.49 -22.36
C VAL A 394 -21.68 6.93 -22.16
N ALA A 395 -21.97 5.76 -22.73
CA ALA A 395 -23.27 5.11 -22.60
C ALA A 395 -23.60 4.78 -21.13
N LEU A 396 -22.64 4.20 -20.41
CA LEU A 396 -22.79 3.83 -19.00
C LEU A 396 -22.92 5.07 -18.11
N TYR A 397 -22.12 6.09 -18.37
CA TYR A 397 -22.17 7.37 -17.66
C TYR A 397 -23.53 8.07 -17.87
N VAL A 398 -23.97 8.23 -19.12
CA VAL A 398 -25.25 8.86 -19.45
C VAL A 398 -26.42 8.06 -18.85
N PHE A 399 -26.39 6.74 -18.94
CA PHE A 399 -27.41 5.87 -18.37
C PHE A 399 -27.51 6.03 -16.84
N THR A 400 -26.38 5.96 -16.15
CA THR A 400 -26.35 6.11 -14.68
C THR A 400 -26.74 7.52 -14.24
N LEU A 401 -26.39 8.52 -15.02
CA LEU A 401 -26.76 9.91 -14.76
C LEU A 401 -28.24 10.18 -15.01
N LEU A 402 -28.83 9.56 -16.04
CA LEU A 402 -30.30 9.59 -16.29
C LEU A 402 -31.07 8.96 -15.14
N LEU A 403 -30.56 7.82 -14.59
CA LEU A 403 -31.17 7.23 -13.40
C LEU A 403 -31.07 8.19 -12.21
N ALA A 404 -29.89 8.79 -11.99
CA ALA A 404 -29.68 9.75 -10.90
C ALA A 404 -30.58 11.01 -11.05
N SER A 405 -30.85 11.46 -12.27
CA SER A 405 -31.66 12.66 -12.50
C SER A 405 -33.14 12.48 -12.09
N ARG A 406 -33.65 11.24 -12.07
CA ARG A 406 -35.03 10.90 -11.65
C ARG A 406 -35.20 10.89 -10.14
N HIS A 407 -34.12 11.01 -9.37
CA HIS A 407 -34.14 11.02 -7.91
C HIS A 407 -33.62 12.36 -7.38
N PRO A 408 -33.95 12.73 -6.13
CA PRO A 408 -33.35 13.88 -5.48
C PRO A 408 -31.82 13.73 -5.44
N ASP A 409 -31.11 14.85 -5.46
CA ASP A 409 -29.66 14.82 -5.29
C ASP A 409 -29.27 14.26 -3.92
N VAL A 410 -28.03 13.75 -3.80
CA VAL A 410 -27.45 13.35 -2.52
C VAL A 410 -27.48 14.58 -1.61
N GLU A 411 -28.28 14.51 -0.55
CA GLU A 411 -28.44 15.63 0.37
C GLU A 411 -27.10 15.95 1.02
N THR A 412 -26.75 17.23 1.05
CA THR A 412 -25.65 17.71 1.86
C THR A 412 -25.99 17.46 3.32
N LEU A 413 -25.08 16.78 4.01
CA LEU A 413 -25.25 16.44 5.43
C LEU A 413 -24.93 17.67 6.29
N ASP A 414 -25.83 18.65 6.29
CA ASP A 414 -25.64 19.89 7.06
C ASP A 414 -25.74 19.66 8.58
N SER A 415 -26.35 18.54 9.00
CA SER A 415 -26.39 18.13 10.40
C SER A 415 -26.57 16.62 10.56
N PRO A 416 -26.03 16.00 11.65
CA PRO A 416 -26.27 14.59 11.98
C PRO A 416 -27.76 14.27 12.23
N GLU A 417 -28.59 15.28 12.48
CA GLU A 417 -30.03 15.15 12.72
C GLU A 417 -30.82 14.75 11.47
N SER A 418 -30.24 14.93 10.28
CA SER A 418 -30.86 14.53 9.01
C SER A 418 -30.95 13.00 8.82
N PHE A 419 -30.24 12.20 9.64
CA PHE A 419 -30.23 10.72 9.61
C PHE A 419 -31.13 10.06 10.66
N GLN A 420 -32.20 10.66 11.09
CA GLN A 420 -33.06 10.04 12.08
C GLN A 420 -33.72 8.73 11.60
N THR A 421 -33.87 8.55 10.29
CA THR A 421 -34.46 7.36 9.69
C THR A 421 -33.61 6.85 8.54
N VAL A 422 -33.49 5.51 8.43
CA VAL A 422 -32.75 4.85 7.36
C VAL A 422 -33.62 4.80 6.08
N MET A 423 -33.22 5.51 5.04
CA MET A 423 -33.80 5.38 3.71
C MET A 423 -33.49 4.02 3.10
N PRO A 424 -34.40 3.43 2.31
CA PRO A 424 -34.17 2.14 1.66
C PRO A 424 -33.07 2.25 0.56
N ALA A 425 -32.27 1.20 0.42
CA ALA A 425 -31.13 1.19 -0.50
C ALA A 425 -31.52 1.39 -1.97
N HIS A 426 -32.73 0.96 -2.38
CA HIS A 426 -33.22 1.14 -3.76
C HIS A 426 -33.49 2.62 -4.12
N GLU A 427 -33.66 3.48 -3.13
CA GLU A 427 -33.82 4.92 -3.34
C GLU A 427 -32.46 5.64 -3.38
N ILE A 428 -31.47 5.16 -2.60
CA ILE A 428 -30.14 5.78 -2.53
C ILE A 428 -29.26 5.32 -3.68
N LEU A 429 -29.29 4.02 -4.02
CA LEU A 429 -28.43 3.43 -5.04
C LEU A 429 -28.43 4.18 -6.38
N PRO A 430 -29.60 4.55 -6.97
CA PRO A 430 -29.59 5.24 -8.26
C PRO A 430 -29.05 6.68 -8.20
N ARG A 431 -29.06 7.33 -7.02
CA ARG A 431 -28.66 8.73 -6.87
C ARG A 431 -27.19 9.01 -7.22
N GLY A 432 -26.30 8.01 -7.04
CA GLY A 432 -24.86 8.19 -7.17
C GLY A 432 -24.13 7.09 -7.95
N LEU A 433 -24.84 6.23 -8.70
CA LEU A 433 -24.19 5.17 -9.51
C LEU A 433 -23.14 5.71 -10.47
N HIS A 434 -23.31 6.94 -10.97
CA HIS A 434 -22.36 7.58 -11.88
C HIS A 434 -20.98 7.83 -11.24
N PHE A 435 -20.86 7.87 -9.90
CA PHE A 435 -19.56 7.92 -9.20
C PHE A 435 -18.79 6.61 -9.27
N LEU A 436 -19.47 5.48 -9.48
CA LEU A 436 -18.82 4.18 -9.64
C LEU A 436 -18.22 3.99 -11.04
N VAL A 437 -18.66 4.78 -12.03
CA VAL A 437 -18.20 4.63 -13.42
C VAL A 437 -16.71 4.89 -13.58
N PRO A 438 -16.11 5.98 -13.02
CA PRO A 438 -14.65 6.16 -13.07
C PRO A 438 -13.86 5.06 -12.35
N ILE A 439 -14.40 4.52 -11.25
CA ILE A 439 -13.79 3.38 -10.53
C ILE A 439 -13.84 2.14 -11.42
N ALA A 440 -14.97 1.89 -12.09
CA ALA A 440 -15.11 0.78 -13.02
C ALA A 440 -14.14 0.90 -14.21
N VAL A 441 -13.94 2.11 -14.75
CA VAL A 441 -12.94 2.37 -15.80
C VAL A 441 -11.52 2.04 -15.29
N LEU A 442 -11.15 2.52 -14.10
CA LEU A 442 -9.86 2.23 -13.49
C LEU A 442 -9.64 0.72 -13.35
N LEU A 443 -10.62 0.01 -12.76
CA LEU A 443 -10.57 -1.44 -12.57
C LEU A 443 -10.51 -2.20 -13.89
N TRP A 444 -11.30 -1.78 -14.88
CA TRP A 444 -11.27 -2.39 -16.20
C TRP A 444 -9.89 -2.29 -16.83
N CYS A 445 -9.29 -1.10 -16.79
CA CYS A 445 -7.96 -0.85 -17.33
C CYS A 445 -6.88 -1.71 -16.63
N ILE A 446 -6.95 -1.85 -15.30
CA ILE A 446 -5.96 -2.64 -14.53
C ILE A 446 -6.18 -4.15 -14.73
N LEU A 447 -7.41 -4.63 -14.49
CA LEU A 447 -7.68 -6.07 -14.34
C LEU A 447 -7.94 -6.76 -15.68
N ILE A 448 -8.62 -6.11 -16.60
CA ILE A 448 -9.04 -6.70 -17.87
C ILE A 448 -8.08 -6.34 -18.98
N GLU A 449 -7.80 -5.05 -19.16
CA GLU A 449 -6.88 -4.57 -20.20
C GLU A 449 -5.41 -4.78 -19.82
N ARG A 450 -5.13 -5.04 -18.53
CA ARG A 450 -3.78 -5.23 -17.97
C ARG A 450 -2.82 -4.09 -18.33
N LEU A 451 -3.35 -2.86 -18.38
CA LEU A 451 -2.54 -1.67 -18.59
C LEU A 451 -1.68 -1.41 -17.35
N SER A 452 -0.59 -0.66 -17.55
CA SER A 452 0.21 -0.21 -16.41
C SER A 452 -0.65 0.56 -15.41
N PRO A 453 -0.33 0.51 -14.10
CA PRO A 453 -1.07 1.26 -13.07
C PRO A 453 -1.16 2.75 -13.40
N THR A 454 -0.08 3.35 -13.89
CA THR A 454 -0.02 4.75 -14.30
C THR A 454 -1.04 5.09 -15.39
N LEU A 455 -1.09 4.30 -16.47
CA LEU A 455 -2.00 4.54 -17.58
C LEU A 455 -3.45 4.27 -17.18
N SER A 456 -3.69 3.29 -16.31
CA SER A 456 -5.01 2.99 -15.76
C SER A 456 -5.53 4.14 -14.90
N ALA A 457 -4.68 4.70 -14.04
CA ALA A 457 -5.00 5.87 -13.24
C ALA A 457 -5.24 7.12 -14.10
N PHE A 458 -4.51 7.29 -15.20
CA PHE A 458 -4.76 8.35 -16.17
C PHE A 458 -6.17 8.27 -16.75
N TRP A 459 -6.60 7.11 -17.26
CA TRP A 459 -7.96 6.92 -17.79
C TRP A 459 -9.04 7.10 -16.74
N GLY A 460 -8.82 6.57 -15.53
CA GLY A 460 -9.70 6.82 -14.39
C GLY A 460 -9.82 8.31 -14.04
N THR A 461 -8.69 9.04 -14.05
CA THR A 461 -8.65 10.49 -13.80
C THR A 461 -9.38 11.27 -14.89
N LEU A 462 -9.25 10.89 -16.14
CA LEU A 462 -9.98 11.52 -17.24
C LEU A 462 -11.48 11.27 -17.13
N ALA A 463 -11.88 10.05 -16.75
CA ALA A 463 -13.26 9.70 -16.53
C ALA A 463 -13.90 10.52 -15.38
N ILE A 464 -13.20 10.64 -14.21
CA ILE A 464 -13.75 11.43 -13.10
C ILE A 464 -13.76 12.94 -13.40
N LEU A 465 -12.79 13.47 -14.12
CA LEU A 465 -12.81 14.86 -14.59
C LEU A 465 -14.05 15.11 -15.48
N THR A 466 -14.36 14.18 -16.40
CA THR A 466 -15.57 14.26 -17.24
C THR A 466 -16.85 14.30 -16.39
N VAL A 467 -16.92 13.44 -15.36
CA VAL A 467 -18.05 13.41 -14.42
C VAL A 467 -18.18 14.75 -13.68
N ILE A 468 -17.11 15.27 -13.07
CA ILE A 468 -17.13 16.52 -12.33
C ILE A 468 -17.59 17.68 -13.21
N LEU A 469 -17.07 17.77 -14.44
CA LEU A 469 -17.37 18.86 -15.36
C LEU A 469 -18.83 18.86 -15.79
N THR A 470 -19.43 17.69 -16.00
CA THR A 470 -20.70 17.57 -16.73
C THR A 470 -21.89 17.17 -15.87
N GLN A 471 -21.68 16.49 -14.72
CA GLN A 471 -22.77 15.90 -13.92
C GLN A 471 -23.88 16.90 -13.54
N SER A 472 -23.51 18.10 -13.08
CA SER A 472 -24.50 19.10 -12.61
C SER A 472 -25.34 19.65 -13.76
N ALA A 473 -24.71 19.96 -14.90
CA ALA A 473 -25.38 20.50 -16.06
C ALA A 473 -26.30 19.47 -16.75
N LEU A 474 -25.78 18.23 -16.92
CA LEU A 474 -26.56 17.16 -17.54
C LEU A 474 -27.72 16.68 -16.65
N LYS A 475 -27.54 16.58 -15.31
CA LYS A 475 -28.64 16.26 -14.40
C LYS A 475 -29.79 17.25 -14.50
N GLN A 476 -29.50 18.56 -14.52
CA GLN A 476 -30.54 19.60 -14.66
C GLN A 476 -31.21 19.53 -16.03
N TRP A 477 -30.45 19.29 -17.09
CA TRP A 477 -30.97 19.12 -18.43
C TRP A 477 -31.91 17.89 -18.52
N PHE A 478 -31.52 16.75 -17.95
CA PHE A 478 -32.35 15.54 -17.92
C PHE A 478 -33.61 15.70 -17.05
N ARG A 479 -33.62 16.64 -16.10
CA ARG A 479 -34.81 17.03 -15.32
C ARG A 479 -35.75 17.98 -16.09
N GLY A 480 -35.44 18.32 -17.34
CA GLY A 480 -36.25 19.21 -18.18
C GLY A 480 -35.97 20.70 -18.02
N HIS A 481 -34.93 21.07 -17.27
CA HIS A 481 -34.52 22.46 -17.17
C HIS A 481 -33.63 22.86 -18.38
N ALA A 482 -33.61 24.16 -18.72
CA ALA A 482 -32.74 24.68 -19.75
C ALA A 482 -31.25 24.40 -19.38
N PHE A 483 -30.45 24.07 -20.38
CA PHE A 483 -29.01 23.84 -20.18
C PHE A 483 -28.31 25.13 -19.70
N GLN A 484 -27.66 25.08 -18.55
CA GLN A 484 -27.05 26.25 -17.92
C GLN A 484 -25.53 26.15 -17.96
N TRP A 485 -24.88 27.02 -18.71
CA TRP A 485 -23.40 27.13 -18.78
C TRP A 485 -22.76 27.45 -17.43
N ALA A 486 -23.47 28.13 -16.53
CA ALA A 486 -23.01 28.40 -15.17
C ALA A 486 -22.70 27.12 -14.37
N LEU A 487 -23.42 26.02 -14.62
CA LEU A 487 -23.20 24.73 -13.96
C LEU A 487 -21.92 24.04 -14.48
N LEU A 488 -21.59 24.19 -15.77
CA LEU A 488 -20.32 23.72 -16.30
C LEU A 488 -19.15 24.51 -15.69
N ARG A 489 -19.30 25.83 -15.54
CA ARG A 489 -18.29 26.66 -14.87
C ARG A 489 -18.08 26.23 -13.42
N ARG A 490 -19.17 25.91 -12.70
CA ARG A 490 -19.08 25.34 -11.35
C ARG A 490 -18.33 24.00 -11.34
N GLY A 491 -18.62 23.11 -12.30
CA GLY A 491 -17.89 21.85 -12.48
C GLY A 491 -16.41 22.08 -12.73
N TRP A 492 -16.06 23.09 -13.54
CA TRP A 492 -14.66 23.49 -13.79
C TRP A 492 -13.97 23.96 -12.52
N ASP A 493 -14.61 24.81 -11.72
CA ASP A 493 -14.05 25.27 -10.44
C ASP A 493 -13.84 24.09 -9.46
N GLN A 494 -14.76 23.11 -9.46
CA GLN A 494 -14.63 21.89 -8.66
C GLN A 494 -13.47 21.01 -9.16
N ALA A 495 -13.30 20.86 -10.47
CA ALA A 495 -12.20 20.11 -11.07
C ALA A 495 -10.85 20.72 -10.72
N ILE A 496 -10.68 22.03 -10.90
CA ILE A 496 -9.46 22.75 -10.50
C ILE A 496 -9.19 22.59 -9.01
N SER A 497 -10.21 22.74 -8.18
CA SER A 497 -10.08 22.55 -6.72
C SER A 497 -9.63 21.14 -6.36
N GLY A 498 -10.17 20.10 -7.01
CA GLY A 498 -9.76 18.71 -6.84
C GLY A 498 -8.32 18.44 -7.30
N MET A 499 -7.91 19.02 -8.41
CA MET A 499 -6.54 18.94 -8.93
C MET A 499 -5.53 19.57 -7.96
N ILE A 500 -5.86 20.73 -7.42
CA ILE A 500 -5.04 21.42 -6.41
C ILE A 500 -4.96 20.56 -5.14
N GLN A 501 -6.07 20.03 -4.67
CA GLN A 501 -6.12 19.17 -3.49
C GLN A 501 -5.25 17.90 -3.67
N GLY A 502 -5.31 17.26 -4.84
CA GLY A 502 -4.48 16.13 -5.18
C GLY A 502 -2.98 16.44 -5.08
N ALA A 503 -2.55 17.58 -5.65
CA ALA A 503 -1.18 18.04 -5.54
C ALA A 503 -0.77 18.34 -4.08
N GLN A 504 -1.64 18.99 -3.30
CA GLN A 504 -1.37 19.26 -1.89
C GLN A 504 -1.20 18.00 -1.06
N ASN A 505 -2.05 17.00 -1.29
CA ASN A 505 -1.95 15.69 -0.63
C ASN A 505 -0.65 14.97 -0.99
N MET A 506 -0.10 15.25 -2.17
CA MET A 506 1.13 14.60 -2.65
C MET A 506 2.42 15.24 -2.10
N VAL A 507 2.38 16.47 -1.59
CA VAL A 507 3.58 17.18 -1.08
C VAL A 507 4.31 16.35 -0.02
N GLY A 508 3.60 15.89 1.00
CA GLY A 508 4.19 15.09 2.07
C GLY A 508 4.73 13.74 1.57
N ILE A 509 3.98 13.07 0.68
CA ILE A 509 4.36 11.77 0.11
C ILE A 509 5.62 11.92 -0.75
N GLY A 510 5.68 12.93 -1.61
CA GLY A 510 6.84 13.17 -2.48
C GLY A 510 8.13 13.44 -1.69
N VAL A 511 8.04 14.25 -0.63
CA VAL A 511 9.19 14.51 0.25
C VAL A 511 9.58 13.27 1.05
N ALA A 512 8.60 12.52 1.58
CA ALA A 512 8.87 11.30 2.36
C ALA A 512 9.56 10.21 1.53
N THR A 513 9.11 9.99 0.29
CA THR A 513 9.71 8.99 -0.61
C THR A 513 11.11 9.37 -1.05
N ALA A 514 11.39 10.67 -1.23
CA ALA A 514 12.73 11.17 -1.51
C ALA A 514 13.68 10.93 -0.32
N VAL A 515 13.24 11.19 0.91
CA VAL A 515 14.03 10.95 2.12
C VAL A 515 14.21 9.45 2.38
N ALA A 516 13.19 8.65 2.11
CA ALA A 516 13.31 7.19 2.17
C ALA A 516 14.41 6.66 1.22
N GLY A 517 14.65 7.35 0.10
CA GLY A 517 15.80 7.09 -0.78
C GLY A 517 17.15 7.25 -0.09
N ILE A 518 17.29 8.15 0.90
CA ILE A 518 18.52 8.25 1.71
C ILE A 518 18.74 6.96 2.52
N ILE A 519 17.68 6.40 3.09
CA ILE A 519 17.75 5.17 3.89
C ILE A 519 18.11 3.98 3.00
N ILE A 520 17.42 3.83 1.86
CA ILE A 520 17.74 2.77 0.87
C ILE A 520 19.18 2.92 0.38
N GLY A 521 19.61 4.15 0.02
CA GLY A 521 20.96 4.42 -0.43
C GLY A 521 22.00 4.15 0.65
N THR A 522 21.70 4.39 1.93
CA THR A 522 22.58 3.97 3.03
C THR A 522 22.73 2.46 3.08
N VAL A 523 21.62 1.75 3.02
CA VAL A 523 21.61 0.27 3.07
C VAL A 523 22.40 -0.31 1.89
N SER A 524 22.19 0.24 0.68
CA SER A 524 22.95 -0.16 -0.52
C SER A 524 24.46 0.15 -0.40
N LEU A 525 24.82 1.32 0.13
CA LEU A 525 26.20 1.76 0.23
C LEU A 525 27.01 1.00 1.29
N THR A 526 26.38 0.62 2.39
CA THR A 526 27.03 0.08 3.59
C THR A 526 26.82 -1.41 3.77
N GLY A 527 25.88 -2.04 3.07
CA GLY A 527 25.48 -3.42 3.34
C GLY A 527 24.74 -3.61 4.68
N ALA A 528 24.18 -2.52 5.25
CA ALA A 528 23.56 -2.53 6.59
C ALA A 528 22.47 -3.60 6.77
N HIS A 529 21.83 -4.06 5.69
CA HIS A 529 20.84 -5.14 5.75
C HIS A 529 21.44 -6.47 6.25
N GLN A 530 22.68 -6.80 5.87
CA GLN A 530 23.37 -8.00 6.34
C GLN A 530 23.64 -7.91 7.83
N VAL A 531 24.22 -6.80 8.28
CA VAL A 531 24.56 -6.53 9.68
C VAL A 531 23.34 -6.56 10.59
N ILE A 532 22.28 -5.85 10.19
CA ILE A 532 21.03 -5.83 10.96
C ILE A 532 20.37 -7.22 10.94
N GLY A 533 20.51 -7.93 9.81
CA GLY A 533 20.07 -9.31 9.68
C GLY A 533 20.72 -10.23 10.70
N GLU A 534 22.05 -10.24 10.80
CA GLU A 534 22.80 -11.03 11.77
C GLU A 534 22.43 -10.68 13.22
N LEU A 535 22.27 -9.38 13.51
CA LEU A 535 21.83 -8.94 14.84
C LEU A 535 20.43 -9.45 15.19
N VAL A 536 19.48 -9.36 14.25
CA VAL A 536 18.10 -9.82 14.47
C VAL A 536 18.06 -11.34 14.55
N GLU A 537 18.85 -12.05 13.75
CA GLU A 537 19.01 -13.50 13.81
C GLU A 537 19.58 -13.94 15.17
N ALA A 538 20.62 -13.29 15.64
CA ALA A 538 21.18 -13.53 16.96
C ALA A 538 20.18 -13.26 18.09
N LEU A 539 19.43 -12.17 18.03
CA LEU A 539 18.40 -11.81 19.00
C LEU A 539 17.20 -12.78 18.97
N SER A 540 16.86 -13.29 17.79
CA SER A 540 15.79 -14.26 17.61
C SER A 540 16.17 -15.70 17.97
N GLY A 541 17.47 -15.95 18.19
CA GLY A 541 18.00 -17.29 18.43
C GLY A 541 17.76 -18.26 17.27
N GLY A 542 17.70 -17.77 16.03
CA GLY A 542 17.39 -18.55 14.84
C GLY A 542 15.91 -18.93 14.68
N SER A 543 15.01 -18.42 15.55
CA SER A 543 13.58 -18.69 15.48
C SER A 543 12.88 -17.71 14.54
N LEU A 544 12.29 -18.20 13.45
CA LEU A 544 11.51 -17.41 12.52
C LEU A 544 10.35 -16.65 13.22
N ILE A 545 9.65 -17.30 14.16
CA ILE A 545 8.54 -16.65 14.90
C ILE A 545 9.07 -15.49 15.75
N ALA A 546 10.16 -15.71 16.48
CA ALA A 546 10.78 -14.65 17.31
C ALA A 546 11.24 -13.48 16.44
N MET A 547 11.83 -13.74 15.28
CA MET A 547 12.23 -12.73 14.33
C MET A 547 11.02 -11.94 13.79
N LEU A 548 9.97 -12.62 13.37
CA LEU A 548 8.75 -11.95 12.90
C LEU A 548 8.14 -11.04 13.97
N VAL A 549 8.17 -11.48 15.25
CA VAL A 549 7.72 -10.64 16.38
C VAL A 549 8.64 -9.43 16.54
N LEU A 550 9.96 -9.59 16.45
CA LEU A 550 10.91 -8.48 16.51
C LEU A 550 10.69 -7.48 15.37
N VAL A 551 10.50 -7.97 14.15
CA VAL A 551 10.20 -7.12 12.97
C VAL A 551 8.87 -6.39 13.13
N ALA A 552 7.85 -7.06 13.64
CA ALA A 552 6.54 -6.45 13.93
C ALA A 552 6.67 -5.32 14.96
N LEU A 553 7.40 -5.56 16.06
CA LEU A 553 7.67 -4.56 17.09
C LEU A 553 8.49 -3.39 16.52
N MET A 554 9.52 -3.68 15.74
CA MET A 554 10.34 -2.66 15.08
C MET A 554 9.46 -1.80 14.14
N SER A 555 8.60 -2.41 13.32
CA SER A 555 7.67 -1.68 12.45
C SER A 555 6.73 -0.78 13.23
N LEU A 556 6.19 -1.27 14.35
CA LEU A 556 5.31 -0.46 15.21
C LEU A 556 6.07 0.72 15.85
N ILE A 557 7.29 0.48 16.36
CA ILE A 557 8.11 1.51 17.01
C ILE A 557 8.58 2.56 15.99
N LEU A 558 9.13 2.14 14.86
CA LEU A 558 9.58 3.04 13.81
C LEU A 558 8.40 3.79 13.16
N GLY A 559 7.24 3.13 13.05
CA GLY A 559 6.04 3.72 12.50
C GLY A 559 5.37 4.78 13.37
N MET A 560 5.76 4.91 14.64
CA MET A 560 5.23 5.95 15.51
C MET A 560 5.58 7.35 14.98
N GLY A 561 4.59 7.99 14.36
CA GLY A 561 4.74 9.34 13.79
C GLY A 561 5.38 9.38 12.40
N LEU A 562 5.59 8.24 11.74
CA LEU A 562 5.96 8.17 10.34
C LEU A 562 4.71 7.93 9.47
N PRO A 563 4.65 8.47 8.24
CA PRO A 563 3.67 8.02 7.26
C PRO A 563 3.86 6.54 6.95
N THR A 564 2.78 5.81 6.75
CA THR A 564 2.76 4.37 6.45
C THR A 564 3.76 3.96 5.36
N THR A 565 3.82 4.75 4.27
CA THR A 565 4.72 4.51 3.15
C THR A 565 6.20 4.58 3.56
N ALA A 566 6.57 5.58 4.36
CA ALA A 566 7.94 5.74 4.82
C ALA A 566 8.36 4.61 5.77
N ASN A 567 7.48 4.26 6.72
CA ASN A 567 7.71 3.14 7.62
C ASN A 567 7.90 1.83 6.85
N TYR A 568 7.02 1.55 5.90
CA TYR A 568 7.13 0.37 5.05
C TYR A 568 8.50 0.32 4.33
N ILE A 569 8.94 1.42 3.71
CA ILE A 569 10.22 1.44 2.98
C ILE A 569 11.38 1.11 3.91
N VAL A 570 11.44 1.77 5.07
CA VAL A 570 12.53 1.58 6.03
C VAL A 570 12.62 0.12 6.49
N VAL A 571 11.50 -0.44 6.93
CA VAL A 571 11.51 -1.79 7.51
C VAL A 571 11.69 -2.85 6.43
N SER A 572 11.06 -2.70 5.27
CA SER A 572 11.16 -3.69 4.19
C SER A 572 12.59 -3.76 3.62
N SER A 573 13.24 -2.62 3.40
CA SER A 573 14.61 -2.59 2.87
C SER A 573 15.63 -3.24 3.79
N LEU A 574 15.40 -3.24 5.11
CA LEU A 574 16.28 -3.86 6.08
C LEU A 574 15.95 -5.33 6.31
N MET A 575 14.67 -5.66 6.44
CA MET A 575 14.23 -6.94 6.99
C MET A 575 13.73 -7.95 5.97
N ALA A 576 13.31 -7.51 4.78
CA ALA A 576 12.72 -8.44 3.83
C ALA A 576 13.70 -9.56 3.40
N PRO A 577 14.96 -9.28 3.05
CA PRO A 577 15.93 -10.34 2.71
C PRO A 577 16.18 -11.30 3.88
N VAL A 578 16.27 -10.77 5.10
CA VAL A 578 16.55 -11.55 6.31
C VAL A 578 15.43 -12.52 6.63
N ILE A 579 14.16 -12.08 6.51
CA ILE A 579 12.99 -12.94 6.75
C ILE A 579 12.94 -14.09 5.73
N VAL A 580 13.26 -13.81 4.47
CA VAL A 580 13.29 -14.84 3.41
C VAL A 580 14.39 -15.86 3.71
N SER A 581 15.59 -15.41 4.05
CA SER A 581 16.74 -16.26 4.35
C SER A 581 16.45 -17.16 5.57
N LEU A 582 15.98 -16.58 6.68
CA LEU A 582 15.68 -17.36 7.89
C LEU A 582 14.48 -18.30 7.71
N GLY A 583 13.52 -17.88 6.88
CA GLY A 583 12.42 -18.76 6.46
C GLY A 583 12.95 -20.02 5.80
N ALA A 584 13.85 -19.87 4.84
CA ALA A 584 14.50 -20.98 4.14
C ALA A 584 15.29 -21.87 5.11
N GLN A 585 16.09 -21.28 6.02
CA GLN A 585 16.80 -22.02 7.06
C GLN A 585 15.87 -22.83 7.96
N SER A 586 14.66 -22.31 8.21
CA SER A 586 13.63 -23.00 9.00
C SER A 586 12.82 -24.03 8.18
N GLY A 587 13.17 -24.27 6.91
CA GLY A 587 12.45 -25.17 6.02
C GLY A 587 11.10 -24.62 5.53
N LEU A 588 10.91 -23.31 5.59
CA LEU A 588 9.69 -22.66 5.13
C LEU A 588 9.98 -21.75 3.91
N PHE A 589 9.36 -22.04 2.79
CA PHE A 589 9.39 -21.13 1.66
C PHE A 589 8.49 -19.92 1.93
N VAL A 590 9.12 -18.76 2.14
CA VAL A 590 8.42 -17.50 2.38
C VAL A 590 8.54 -16.61 1.13
N PRO A 591 7.46 -16.46 0.34
CA PRO A 591 7.48 -15.59 -0.83
C PRO A 591 7.78 -14.15 -0.44
N LEU A 592 8.62 -13.46 -1.22
CA LEU A 592 9.00 -12.07 -0.97
C LEU A 592 7.77 -11.15 -0.83
N VAL A 593 6.72 -11.37 -1.64
CA VAL A 593 5.46 -10.61 -1.55
C VAL A 593 4.77 -10.78 -0.19
N ALA A 594 4.84 -11.96 0.41
CA ALA A 594 4.28 -12.20 1.75
C ALA A 594 5.03 -11.41 2.81
N VAL A 595 6.37 -11.35 2.72
CA VAL A 595 7.21 -10.55 3.63
C VAL A 595 6.89 -9.06 3.51
N HIS A 596 6.81 -8.55 2.28
CA HIS A 596 6.49 -7.14 2.05
C HIS A 596 5.07 -6.79 2.52
N LEU A 597 4.09 -7.67 2.32
CA LEU A 597 2.75 -7.51 2.90
C LEU A 597 2.78 -7.56 4.43
N PHE A 598 3.60 -8.43 5.04
CA PHE A 598 3.79 -8.49 6.49
C PHE A 598 4.24 -7.14 7.04
N VAL A 599 5.31 -6.58 6.49
CA VAL A 599 5.83 -5.27 6.89
C VAL A 599 4.80 -4.16 6.65
N PHE A 600 4.08 -4.21 5.54
CA PHE A 600 3.04 -3.24 5.21
C PHE A 600 1.89 -3.24 6.22
N TYR A 601 1.41 -4.40 6.65
CA TYR A 601 0.37 -4.52 7.67
C TYR A 601 0.80 -3.87 8.99
N PHE A 602 2.01 -4.13 9.46
CA PHE A 602 2.53 -3.51 10.67
C PHE A 602 2.83 -2.02 10.50
N GLY A 603 3.22 -1.62 9.31
CA GLY A 603 3.37 -0.21 8.94
C GLY A 603 2.05 0.57 9.06
N ILE A 604 0.95 -0.03 8.65
CA ILE A 604 -0.40 0.56 8.76
C ILE A 604 -0.87 0.60 10.22
N LEU A 605 -0.66 -0.49 10.96
CA LEU A 605 -1.07 -0.59 12.37
C LEU A 605 -0.37 0.44 13.28
N ALA A 606 0.77 0.95 12.89
CA ALA A 606 1.46 2.00 13.61
C ALA A 606 0.64 3.32 13.69
N ASP A 607 -0.24 3.58 12.71
CA ASP A 607 -1.15 4.73 12.72
C ASP A 607 -2.19 4.69 13.86
N ASP A 608 -2.47 3.51 14.42
CA ASP A 608 -3.42 3.29 15.50
C ASP A 608 -2.74 3.10 16.86
N THR A 609 -1.44 2.78 16.82
CA THR A 609 -0.72 2.32 18.02
C THR A 609 -0.38 3.48 18.95
N PRO A 610 -0.79 3.46 20.23
CA PRO A 610 -0.33 4.43 21.22
C PRO A 610 1.19 4.33 21.44
N PRO A 611 1.88 5.44 21.78
CA PRO A 611 1.33 6.73 22.19
C PRO A 611 1.10 7.74 21.06
N VAL A 612 1.44 7.47 19.81
CA VAL A 612 1.50 8.46 18.72
C VAL A 612 0.61 8.10 17.52
N GLY A 613 -0.40 7.27 17.68
CA GLY A 613 -1.33 6.88 16.62
C GLY A 613 -2.02 8.08 15.98
N LEU A 614 -1.56 8.52 14.79
CA LEU A 614 -2.05 9.74 14.14
C LEU A 614 -3.53 9.66 13.75
N ALA A 615 -4.00 8.48 13.33
CA ALA A 615 -5.40 8.25 13.01
C ALA A 615 -6.29 8.33 14.27
N ALA A 616 -5.81 7.80 15.41
CA ALA A 616 -6.50 7.87 16.68
C ALA A 616 -6.61 9.32 17.20
N PHE A 617 -5.58 10.14 17.01
CA PHE A 617 -5.63 11.57 17.34
C PHE A 617 -6.65 12.30 16.46
N ALA A 618 -6.69 12.03 15.16
CA ALA A 618 -7.68 12.63 14.25
C ALA A 618 -9.11 12.25 14.65
N ALA A 619 -9.36 10.97 14.94
CA ALA A 619 -10.66 10.48 15.38
C ALA A 619 -11.09 11.06 16.72
N SER A 620 -10.16 11.20 17.67
CA SER A 620 -10.44 11.78 18.99
C SER A 620 -10.80 13.27 18.91
N ALA A 621 -10.20 14.01 17.99
CA ALA A 621 -10.56 15.40 17.74
C ALA A 621 -12.02 15.56 17.27
N ILE A 622 -12.52 14.59 16.48
CA ILE A 622 -13.91 14.55 16.01
C ILE A 622 -14.84 14.02 17.11
N SER A 623 -14.46 12.92 17.73
CA SER A 623 -15.29 12.25 18.74
C SER A 623 -15.37 13.02 20.07
N GLN A 624 -14.41 13.92 20.33
CA GLN A 624 -14.20 14.59 21.62
C GLN A 624 -13.89 13.60 22.75
N GLY A 625 -13.30 12.43 22.40
CA GLY A 625 -12.81 11.43 23.35
C GLY A 625 -11.34 11.63 23.69
N ASP A 626 -10.85 10.85 24.66
CA ASP A 626 -9.42 10.81 24.97
C ASP A 626 -8.63 10.13 23.85
N PRO A 627 -7.59 10.76 23.26
CA PRO A 627 -6.87 10.21 22.12
C PRO A 627 -6.11 8.92 22.45
N ILE A 628 -5.53 8.78 23.64
CA ILE A 628 -4.79 7.59 24.03
C ILE A 628 -5.76 6.42 24.24
N ARG A 629 -6.89 6.65 24.91
CA ARG A 629 -7.93 5.62 25.08
C ARG A 629 -8.56 5.24 23.76
N THR A 630 -8.76 6.19 22.84
CA THR A 630 -9.22 5.92 21.48
C THR A 630 -8.23 5.04 20.74
N GLY A 631 -6.93 5.33 20.81
CA GLY A 631 -5.87 4.52 20.21
C GLY A 631 -5.78 3.12 20.83
N ILE A 632 -5.82 2.98 22.17
CA ILE A 632 -5.81 1.65 22.82
C ILE A 632 -7.03 0.83 22.37
N GLN A 633 -8.20 1.44 22.31
CA GLN A 633 -9.41 0.76 21.85
C GLN A 633 -9.34 0.41 20.36
N GLY A 634 -8.79 1.31 19.51
CA GLY A 634 -8.53 1.07 18.09
C GLY A 634 -7.59 -0.10 17.89
N PHE A 635 -6.44 -0.09 18.53
CA PHE A 635 -5.48 -1.19 18.48
C PHE A 635 -6.09 -2.52 18.98
N THR A 636 -6.94 -2.48 20.02
CA THR A 636 -7.65 -3.69 20.47
C THR A 636 -8.56 -4.25 19.38
N TYR A 637 -9.21 -3.39 18.60
CA TYR A 637 -10.00 -3.82 17.45
C TYR A 637 -9.11 -4.31 16.31
N ASP A 638 -7.91 -3.75 16.16
CA ASP A 638 -6.97 -4.07 15.08
C ASP A 638 -5.98 -5.20 15.38
N ILE A 639 -6.01 -5.79 16.59
CA ILE A 639 -5.29 -7.04 16.90
C ILE A 639 -5.59 -8.14 15.87
N ARG A 640 -6.83 -8.20 15.33
CA ARG A 640 -7.21 -9.12 14.26
C ARG A 640 -6.39 -8.89 12.98
N THR A 641 -6.09 -7.63 12.67
CA THR A 641 -5.27 -7.24 11.53
C THR A 641 -3.80 -7.56 11.78
N ALA A 642 -3.34 -7.45 13.03
CA ALA A 642 -1.98 -7.79 13.44
C ALA A 642 -1.67 -9.28 13.35
N ILE A 643 -2.65 -10.17 13.57
CA ILE A 643 -2.43 -11.62 13.50
C ILE A 643 -2.36 -12.14 12.06
N LEU A 644 -3.06 -11.51 11.11
CA LEU A 644 -3.11 -11.95 9.72
C LEU A 644 -1.74 -12.09 9.05
N PRO A 645 -0.79 -11.14 9.21
CA PRO A 645 0.55 -11.28 8.67
C PRO A 645 1.28 -12.54 9.12
N PHE A 646 1.19 -12.88 10.39
CA PHE A 646 1.76 -14.13 10.88
C PHE A 646 1.11 -15.35 10.23
N LEU A 647 -0.22 -15.30 10.04
CA LEU A 647 -0.94 -16.43 9.44
C LEU A 647 -0.53 -16.64 7.98
N PHE A 648 -0.44 -15.59 7.17
CA PHE A 648 -0.12 -15.77 5.76
C PHE A 648 1.39 -16.01 5.49
N ILE A 649 2.31 -15.67 6.39
CA ILE A 649 3.71 -16.09 6.30
C ILE A 649 3.80 -17.62 6.41
N PHE A 650 3.05 -18.23 7.35
CA PHE A 650 3.06 -19.68 7.55
C PHE A 650 2.07 -20.43 6.66
N ASN A 651 1.09 -19.74 6.07
CA ASN A 651 0.11 -20.32 5.15
C ASN A 651 -0.14 -19.35 3.98
N THR A 652 0.70 -19.45 2.97
CA THR A 652 0.68 -18.57 1.78
C THR A 652 -0.59 -18.72 0.93
N GLU A 653 -1.37 -19.78 1.14
CA GLU A 653 -2.67 -19.95 0.49
C GLU A 653 -3.67 -18.84 0.87
N LEU A 654 -3.50 -18.20 2.04
CA LEU A 654 -4.26 -17.01 2.42
C LEU A 654 -4.01 -15.81 1.49
N LEU A 655 -2.88 -15.81 0.80
CA LEU A 655 -2.55 -14.83 -0.24
C LEU A 655 -2.99 -15.29 -1.63
N LEU A 656 -3.73 -16.39 -1.75
CA LEU A 656 -4.15 -16.99 -3.02
C LEU A 656 -2.96 -17.33 -3.95
N ILE A 657 -1.79 -17.65 -3.38
CA ILE A 657 -0.62 -18.11 -4.11
C ILE A 657 -0.84 -19.60 -4.44
N ASP A 658 -0.73 -19.97 -5.70
CA ASP A 658 -0.90 -21.33 -6.21
C ASP A 658 -2.21 -22.03 -5.80
N VAL A 659 -3.28 -21.23 -5.71
CA VAL A 659 -4.59 -21.70 -5.25
C VAL A 659 -5.60 -21.73 -6.40
N THR A 660 -6.27 -22.87 -6.56
CA THR A 660 -7.40 -22.99 -7.50
C THR A 660 -8.62 -22.23 -6.97
N TRP A 661 -9.51 -21.83 -7.86
CA TRP A 661 -10.72 -21.07 -7.51
C TRP A 661 -11.56 -21.73 -6.41
N VAL A 662 -11.81 -23.04 -6.51
CA VAL A 662 -12.60 -23.81 -5.51
C VAL A 662 -11.91 -23.83 -4.15
N LYS A 663 -10.59 -24.09 -4.14
CA LYS A 663 -9.78 -24.07 -2.93
C LYS A 663 -9.76 -22.67 -2.31
N GLY A 664 -9.68 -21.61 -3.11
CA GLY A 664 -9.72 -20.22 -2.64
C GLY A 664 -11.02 -19.87 -1.91
N VAL A 665 -12.17 -20.32 -2.42
CA VAL A 665 -13.46 -20.14 -1.73
C VAL A 665 -13.48 -20.89 -0.39
N THR A 666 -12.95 -22.12 -0.35
CA THR A 666 -12.87 -22.89 0.91
C THR A 666 -11.98 -22.20 1.93
N ILE A 667 -10.79 -21.73 1.52
CA ILE A 667 -9.87 -20.97 2.39
C ILE A 667 -10.55 -19.73 2.92
N PHE A 668 -11.26 -18.99 2.06
CA PHE A 668 -11.99 -17.79 2.48
C PHE A 668 -13.03 -18.09 3.58
N VAL A 669 -13.84 -19.12 3.40
CA VAL A 669 -14.87 -19.51 4.39
C VAL A 669 -14.24 -19.91 5.70
N VAL A 670 -13.19 -20.73 5.66
CA VAL A 670 -12.46 -21.19 6.86
C VAL A 670 -11.77 -20.02 7.56
N ALA A 671 -11.07 -19.16 6.81
CA ALA A 671 -10.40 -18.00 7.37
C ALA A 671 -11.39 -16.98 7.97
N ALA A 672 -12.54 -16.77 7.33
CA ALA A 672 -13.59 -15.91 7.86
C ALA A 672 -14.18 -16.47 9.17
N ALA A 673 -14.45 -17.78 9.24
CA ALA A 673 -14.91 -18.44 10.45
C ALA A 673 -13.87 -18.35 11.58
N ALA A 674 -12.61 -18.61 11.28
CA ALA A 674 -11.50 -18.48 12.24
C ALA A 674 -11.37 -17.06 12.77
N MET A 675 -11.48 -16.07 11.88
CA MET A 675 -11.40 -14.64 12.26
C MET A 675 -12.59 -14.24 13.13
N MET A 676 -13.80 -14.75 12.89
CA MET A 676 -14.95 -14.49 13.75
C MET A 676 -14.77 -15.10 15.15
N LEU A 677 -14.22 -16.31 15.25
CA LEU A 677 -13.90 -16.95 16.54
C LEU A 677 -12.80 -16.18 17.27
N PHE A 678 -11.76 -15.76 16.56
CA PHE A 678 -10.70 -14.91 17.10
C PHE A 678 -11.25 -13.57 17.61
N ALA A 679 -12.15 -12.93 16.86
CA ALA A 679 -12.82 -11.69 17.26
C ALA A 679 -13.68 -11.91 18.53
N ALA A 680 -14.40 -13.01 18.66
CA ALA A 680 -15.16 -13.35 19.87
C ALA A 680 -14.23 -13.54 21.07
N ALA A 681 -13.12 -14.24 20.88
CA ALA A 681 -12.12 -14.49 21.93
C ALA A 681 -11.48 -13.18 22.41
N THR A 682 -11.04 -12.31 21.52
CA THR A 682 -10.41 -11.02 21.86
C THR A 682 -11.38 -10.04 22.52
N GLN A 683 -12.68 -10.09 22.18
CA GLN A 683 -13.72 -9.30 22.83
C GLN A 683 -14.17 -9.89 24.18
N GLY A 684 -13.72 -11.08 24.55
CA GLY A 684 -14.16 -11.78 25.77
C GLY A 684 -15.67 -12.01 25.81
N PHE A 685 -16.32 -12.03 24.65
CA PHE A 685 -17.77 -12.11 24.52
C PHE A 685 -18.17 -12.77 23.19
N TRP A 686 -19.09 -13.72 23.29
CA TRP A 686 -19.72 -14.32 22.11
C TRP A 686 -21.26 -14.22 22.21
N LEU A 687 -21.92 -15.20 22.79
CA LEU A 687 -23.36 -15.14 23.16
C LEU A 687 -23.52 -14.58 24.57
N THR A 688 -22.55 -14.87 25.43
CA THR A 688 -22.40 -14.43 26.82
C THR A 688 -20.95 -14.00 27.06
N ARG A 689 -20.64 -13.48 28.27
CA ARG A 689 -19.25 -13.22 28.65
C ARG A 689 -18.47 -14.54 28.72
N LEU A 690 -17.34 -14.60 28.05
CA LEU A 690 -16.46 -15.76 28.00
C LEU A 690 -15.64 -15.87 29.29
N ARG A 691 -15.46 -17.11 29.77
CA ARG A 691 -14.47 -17.44 30.79
C ARG A 691 -13.07 -17.53 30.14
N LEU A 692 -12.02 -17.38 30.91
CA LEU A 692 -10.64 -17.41 30.41
C LEU A 692 -10.32 -18.69 29.62
N TRP A 693 -10.78 -19.85 30.10
CA TRP A 693 -10.55 -21.13 29.40
C TRP A 693 -11.35 -21.22 28.07
N GLU A 694 -12.56 -20.63 28.01
CA GLU A 694 -13.36 -20.54 26.76
C GLU A 694 -12.66 -19.63 25.75
N THR A 695 -12.10 -18.53 26.18
CA THR A 695 -11.27 -17.64 25.36
C THR A 695 -10.07 -18.41 24.81
N GLY A 696 -9.35 -19.15 25.66
CA GLY A 696 -8.23 -19.98 25.26
C GLY A 696 -8.62 -21.05 24.25
N ALA A 697 -9.73 -21.73 24.48
CA ALA A 697 -10.26 -22.75 23.56
C ALA A 697 -10.60 -22.13 22.18
N LEU A 698 -11.26 -20.96 22.13
CA LEU A 698 -11.60 -20.29 20.89
C LEU A 698 -10.34 -19.84 20.12
N LEU A 699 -9.30 -19.38 20.81
CA LEU A 699 -8.02 -19.04 20.17
C LEU A 699 -7.34 -20.27 19.58
N VAL A 700 -7.31 -21.41 20.29
CA VAL A 700 -6.76 -22.66 19.76
C VAL A 700 -7.55 -23.14 18.55
N ILE A 701 -8.88 -23.11 18.59
CA ILE A 701 -9.73 -23.49 17.46
C ILE A 701 -9.47 -22.55 16.26
N ALA A 702 -9.44 -21.24 16.47
CA ALA A 702 -9.16 -20.27 15.42
C ALA A 702 -7.79 -20.52 14.77
N PHE A 703 -6.76 -20.76 15.58
CA PHE A 703 -5.42 -21.10 15.09
C PHE A 703 -5.42 -22.43 14.29
N THR A 704 -6.07 -23.47 14.80
CA THR A 704 -6.18 -24.77 14.12
C THR A 704 -6.88 -24.67 12.76
N LEU A 705 -7.92 -23.83 12.66
CA LEU A 705 -8.63 -23.61 11.39
C LEU A 705 -7.74 -22.97 10.33
N VAL A 706 -6.87 -22.04 10.72
CA VAL A 706 -5.99 -21.33 9.78
C VAL A 706 -4.74 -22.14 9.45
N ARG A 707 -4.22 -22.90 10.41
CA ARG A 707 -3.02 -23.71 10.24
C ARG A 707 -3.25 -25.16 10.75
N PRO A 708 -4.06 -25.94 10.07
CA PRO A 708 -4.35 -27.32 10.49
C PRO A 708 -3.11 -28.21 10.45
N GLY A 709 -2.18 -27.96 9.52
CA GLY A 709 -0.91 -28.67 9.40
C GLY A 709 -0.01 -28.58 10.65
N TYR A 710 -0.13 -27.53 11.46
CA TYR A 710 0.73 -27.36 12.64
C TYR A 710 0.74 -28.58 13.58
N TRP A 711 -0.43 -29.17 13.84
CA TRP A 711 -0.56 -30.33 14.70
C TRP A 711 -0.09 -31.62 14.01
N ILE A 712 -0.28 -31.69 12.69
CA ILE A 712 0.18 -32.80 11.87
C ILE A 712 1.71 -32.81 11.81
N ASP A 713 2.31 -31.63 11.60
CA ASP A 713 3.77 -31.46 11.53
C ASP A 713 4.48 -31.84 12.84
N GLN A 714 3.78 -31.78 13.99
CA GLN A 714 4.31 -32.25 15.28
C GLN A 714 4.33 -33.80 15.39
N ILE A 715 3.48 -34.46 14.64
CA ILE A 715 3.37 -35.93 14.66
C ILE A 715 4.18 -36.51 13.51
N GLN A 716 4.14 -35.88 12.35
CA GLN A 716 4.85 -36.29 11.14
C GLN A 716 5.71 -35.12 10.66
N PRO A 717 7.05 -35.26 10.69
CA PRO A 717 7.91 -34.18 10.21
C PRO A 717 7.57 -33.82 8.77
N PRO A 718 7.50 -32.52 8.44
CA PRO A 718 7.16 -32.06 7.10
C PRO A 718 8.25 -32.34 6.07
N TRP A 719 9.48 -32.60 6.54
CA TRP A 719 10.65 -32.91 5.74
C TRP A 719 11.17 -34.31 6.06
N LEU A 720 11.27 -35.15 5.03
CA LEU A 720 11.86 -36.47 5.12
C LEU A 720 13.28 -36.41 4.58
N PRO A 721 14.33 -36.65 5.43
CA PRO A 721 15.70 -36.68 4.94
C PRO A 721 15.87 -37.85 3.98
N GLN A 722 16.53 -37.60 2.88
CA GLN A 722 16.87 -38.60 1.87
C GLN A 722 18.38 -38.75 1.73
N SER A 723 18.83 -39.93 1.30
CA SER A 723 20.23 -40.15 1.00
C SER A 723 20.67 -39.33 -0.20
N ILE A 724 21.76 -38.59 -0.03
CA ILE A 724 22.30 -37.71 -1.07
C ILE A 724 22.77 -38.49 -2.32
N ASN A 725 23.09 -39.79 -2.15
CA ASN A 725 23.76 -40.59 -3.18
C ASN A 725 22.84 -41.40 -4.10
N GLU A 726 21.54 -41.53 -3.84
CA GLU A 726 20.88 -42.67 -4.49
C GLU A 726 19.58 -42.36 -5.26
N THR A 727 18.81 -41.30 -5.01
CA THR A 727 17.47 -41.38 -5.63
C THR A 727 17.02 -40.10 -6.27
N VAL A 728 17.24 -38.96 -5.68
CA VAL A 728 16.60 -37.70 -6.15
C VAL A 728 17.35 -37.01 -7.24
N LEU A 729 18.69 -37.14 -7.26
CA LEU A 729 19.52 -36.53 -8.31
C LEU A 729 19.59 -37.40 -9.57
N THR A 730 19.33 -38.70 -9.42
CA THR A 730 19.38 -39.68 -10.54
C THR A 730 17.99 -40.11 -11.05
N GLU A 731 16.91 -39.80 -10.31
CA GLU A 731 15.54 -40.05 -10.81
C GLU A 731 15.05 -38.88 -11.69
N PRO A 732 14.81 -39.13 -12.98
CA PRO A 732 14.52 -38.05 -13.94
C PRO A 732 13.13 -37.43 -13.78
N THR A 733 12.32 -37.75 -12.78
CA THR A 733 10.90 -37.34 -12.70
C THR A 733 10.41 -37.05 -11.27
N TYR A 734 11.26 -36.55 -10.38
CA TYR A 734 10.74 -36.12 -9.09
C TYR A 734 9.96 -34.81 -9.22
N ALA A 735 8.69 -34.83 -8.83
CA ALA A 735 7.84 -33.62 -8.74
C ALA A 735 7.58 -33.32 -7.28
N GLY A 736 7.98 -32.13 -6.83
CA GLY A 736 7.73 -31.71 -5.46
C GLY A 736 8.76 -30.69 -4.94
N THR A 737 8.63 -30.31 -3.69
CA THR A 737 9.54 -29.34 -3.07
C THR A 737 10.71 -30.06 -2.43
N LEU A 738 11.92 -29.70 -2.82
CA LEU A 738 13.19 -30.15 -2.26
C LEU A 738 13.76 -29.08 -1.34
N GLN A 739 14.36 -29.54 -0.25
CA GLN A 739 15.21 -28.77 0.61
C GLN A 739 16.66 -29.26 0.45
N LEU A 740 17.54 -28.39 -0.04
CA LEU A 740 18.96 -28.65 -0.23
C LEU A 740 19.72 -27.81 0.78
N VAL A 741 20.64 -28.42 1.52
CA VAL A 741 21.48 -27.77 2.51
C VAL A 741 22.93 -27.82 2.03
N PHE A 742 23.49 -26.66 1.73
CA PHE A 742 24.89 -26.50 1.35
C PHE A 742 25.69 -25.98 2.53
N GLU A 743 26.88 -26.50 2.72
CA GLU A 743 27.87 -26.05 3.71
C GLU A 743 29.24 -25.91 3.04
N GLY A 744 29.93 -24.83 3.35
CA GLY A 744 31.24 -24.55 2.77
C GLY A 744 31.90 -23.35 3.44
N PRO A 745 33.16 -23.04 3.07
CA PRO A 745 33.90 -21.92 3.65
C PRO A 745 33.23 -20.58 3.29
N ASP A 746 33.27 -19.67 4.26
CA ASP A 746 32.77 -18.28 4.07
C ASP A 746 33.72 -17.52 3.16
N PHE A 747 33.22 -16.73 2.24
CA PHE A 747 34.00 -15.90 1.31
C PHE A 747 34.87 -14.85 2.05
N ASP A 748 34.35 -14.30 3.14
CA ASP A 748 35.02 -13.26 3.93
C ASP A 748 35.92 -13.85 5.03
N ASP A 749 35.66 -15.10 5.50
CA ASP A 749 36.42 -15.77 6.56
C ASP A 749 36.52 -17.28 6.27
N ILE A 750 37.59 -17.68 5.59
CA ILE A 750 37.83 -19.06 5.11
C ILE A 750 37.87 -20.10 6.25
N ASP A 751 38.15 -19.69 7.47
CA ASP A 751 38.19 -20.59 8.64
C ASP A 751 36.78 -20.86 9.21
N ARG A 752 35.79 -20.12 8.78
CA ARG A 752 34.39 -20.26 9.17
C ARG A 752 33.60 -20.98 8.08
N ASP A 753 32.84 -22.02 8.46
CA ASP A 753 31.89 -22.64 7.56
C ASP A 753 30.53 -21.97 7.66
N VAL A 754 29.94 -21.69 6.51
CA VAL A 754 28.59 -21.09 6.35
C VAL A 754 27.67 -22.18 5.85
N ARG A 755 26.44 -22.14 6.36
CA ARG A 755 25.35 -23.03 5.94
C ARG A 755 24.30 -22.23 5.20
N TYR A 756 23.87 -22.74 4.04
CA TYR A 756 22.80 -22.16 3.26
C TYR A 756 21.77 -23.19 2.84
N VAL A 757 20.48 -22.85 3.04
CA VAL A 757 19.37 -23.75 2.72
C VAL A 757 18.62 -23.22 1.51
N VAL A 758 18.52 -24.04 0.47
CA VAL A 758 17.78 -23.78 -0.73
C VAL A 758 16.48 -24.58 -0.71
N LEU A 759 15.36 -23.91 -0.89
CA LEU A 759 14.06 -24.56 -1.13
C LEU A 759 13.67 -24.34 -2.60
N THR A 760 13.46 -25.42 -3.31
CA THR A 760 13.08 -25.36 -4.71
C THR A 760 11.95 -26.34 -5.00
N THR A 761 11.01 -25.96 -5.87
CA THR A 761 9.90 -26.82 -6.27
C THR A 761 10.10 -27.25 -7.73
N ILE A 762 10.24 -28.55 -7.92
CA ILE A 762 10.45 -29.14 -9.23
C ILE A 762 9.10 -29.45 -9.88
N PRO A 763 8.83 -28.95 -11.10
CA PRO A 763 7.61 -29.25 -11.82
C PRO A 763 7.54 -30.72 -12.26
N GLU A 764 6.31 -31.25 -12.39
CA GLU A 764 6.10 -32.61 -12.93
C GLU A 764 6.72 -32.78 -14.33
N GLY A 765 7.45 -33.86 -14.49
CA GLY A 765 8.05 -34.21 -15.78
C GLY A 765 9.36 -33.50 -16.14
N THR A 766 9.95 -32.77 -15.20
CA THR A 766 11.24 -32.10 -15.38
C THR A 766 12.35 -32.91 -14.70
N ASP A 767 13.47 -33.04 -15.40
CA ASP A 767 14.67 -33.65 -14.81
C ASP A 767 15.25 -32.75 -13.71
N VAL A 768 15.54 -33.33 -12.54
CA VAL A 768 15.96 -32.60 -11.34
C VAL A 768 17.26 -31.84 -11.59
N THR A 769 18.24 -32.51 -12.17
CA THR A 769 19.56 -31.88 -12.43
C THR A 769 19.44 -30.74 -13.42
N THR A 770 18.77 -30.93 -14.54
CA THR A 770 18.52 -29.90 -15.55
C THR A 770 17.75 -28.71 -14.97
N PHE A 771 16.79 -28.97 -14.07
CA PHE A 771 16.05 -27.90 -13.40
C PHE A 771 16.94 -27.11 -12.45
N LEU A 772 17.73 -27.79 -11.60
CA LEU A 772 18.66 -27.13 -10.67
C LEU A 772 19.68 -26.28 -11.41
N GLU A 773 20.27 -26.81 -12.50
CA GLU A 773 21.20 -26.06 -13.36
C GLU A 773 20.52 -24.81 -13.96
N SER A 774 19.27 -24.91 -14.40
CA SER A 774 18.51 -23.76 -14.92
C SER A 774 18.27 -22.67 -13.88
N GLN A 775 18.27 -23.02 -12.60
CA GLN A 775 18.17 -22.10 -11.46
C GLN A 775 19.54 -21.56 -10.99
N GLY A 776 20.65 -22.06 -11.57
CA GLY A 776 22.02 -21.70 -11.19
C GLY A 776 22.60 -22.54 -10.07
N LEU A 777 22.02 -23.70 -9.78
CA LEU A 777 22.54 -24.66 -8.84
C LEU A 777 23.19 -25.82 -9.62
N ILE A 778 24.49 -25.65 -9.93
CA ILE A 778 25.27 -26.66 -10.67
C ILE A 778 25.87 -27.61 -9.63
N VAL A 779 25.29 -28.80 -9.56
CA VAL A 779 25.69 -29.82 -8.59
C VAL A 779 26.54 -30.87 -9.26
N GLN A 780 27.78 -31.03 -8.81
CA GLN A 780 28.67 -32.12 -9.23
C GLN A 780 28.59 -33.28 -8.26
N VAL A 781 28.37 -34.48 -8.79
CA VAL A 781 28.27 -35.70 -8.00
C VAL A 781 29.56 -36.49 -8.20
N ASP A 782 30.42 -36.49 -7.17
CA ASP A 782 31.58 -37.35 -7.07
C ASP A 782 31.24 -38.62 -6.27
N ALA A 783 32.10 -39.62 -6.31
CA ALA A 783 31.82 -40.93 -5.72
C ALA A 783 31.50 -40.91 -4.21
N GLU A 784 31.91 -39.88 -3.46
CA GLU A 784 31.69 -39.75 -2.03
C GLU A 784 31.06 -38.43 -1.58
N THR A 785 31.07 -37.40 -2.43
CA THR A 785 30.59 -36.06 -2.07
C THR A 785 29.82 -35.42 -3.23
N VAL A 786 28.80 -34.65 -2.88
CA VAL A 786 28.05 -33.80 -3.85
C VAL A 786 28.46 -32.36 -3.57
N SER A 787 29.14 -31.74 -4.54
CA SER A 787 29.61 -30.36 -4.42
C SER A 787 28.81 -29.41 -5.32
N LEU A 788 28.76 -28.15 -4.89
CA LEU A 788 28.13 -27.06 -5.63
C LEU A 788 29.22 -26.27 -6.37
N GLU A 789 29.03 -26.02 -7.66
CA GLU A 789 29.88 -25.11 -8.42
C GLU A 789 29.40 -23.66 -8.25
N GLU A 790 30.30 -22.70 -8.53
CA GLU A 790 29.98 -21.29 -8.53
C GLU A 790 28.86 -21.00 -9.55
N PRO A 791 27.74 -20.37 -9.11
CA PRO A 791 26.62 -20.06 -9.98
C PRO A 791 26.97 -18.98 -11.01
N PHE A 792 26.36 -19.04 -12.19
CA PHE A 792 26.55 -18.01 -13.21
C PHE A 792 25.85 -16.69 -12.85
N PRO A 793 26.46 -15.54 -13.17
CA PRO A 793 25.82 -14.24 -13.00
C PRO A 793 24.45 -14.16 -13.71
N GLY A 794 23.46 -13.69 -12.97
CA GLY A 794 22.08 -13.55 -13.49
C GLY A 794 21.16 -14.74 -13.22
N THR A 795 21.64 -15.79 -12.54
CA THR A 795 20.81 -16.89 -12.05
C THR A 795 20.14 -16.55 -10.71
N ASN A 796 19.06 -17.25 -10.37
CA ASN A 796 18.23 -16.94 -9.20
C ASN A 796 18.95 -16.93 -7.86
N TYR A 797 19.95 -17.80 -7.68
CA TYR A 797 20.70 -17.95 -6.42
C TYR A 797 22.10 -17.34 -6.45
N PHE A 798 22.46 -16.64 -7.53
CA PHE A 798 23.81 -16.08 -7.69
C PHE A 798 24.23 -15.19 -6.52
N GLN A 799 23.39 -14.23 -6.14
CA GLN A 799 23.71 -13.30 -5.05
C GLN A 799 23.78 -13.98 -3.69
N ASP A 800 22.92 -14.94 -3.45
CA ASP A 800 22.86 -15.64 -2.16
C ASP A 800 24.05 -16.60 -1.96
N LEU A 801 24.54 -17.20 -3.05
CA LEU A 801 25.63 -18.16 -3.00
C LEU A 801 27.02 -17.50 -3.04
N GLN A 802 27.11 -16.20 -3.35
CA GLN A 802 28.37 -15.43 -3.26
C GLN A 802 28.99 -15.39 -1.85
N ARG A 803 28.23 -15.82 -0.84
CA ARG A 803 28.75 -15.96 0.53
C ARG A 803 29.74 -17.10 0.71
N PHE A 804 29.81 -18.03 -0.23
CA PHE A 804 30.75 -19.15 -0.21
C PHE A 804 32.04 -18.82 -0.95
N ASP A 805 33.16 -19.29 -0.41
CA ASP A 805 34.45 -19.31 -1.14
C ASP A 805 34.52 -20.56 -2.03
N PHE A 806 34.25 -20.36 -3.32
CA PHE A 806 34.35 -21.43 -4.35
C PHE A 806 35.78 -21.64 -4.86
N TYR A 807 36.72 -20.81 -4.46
CA TYR A 807 38.12 -20.81 -4.95
C TYR A 807 39.10 -21.42 -3.98
N GLY A 808 38.68 -21.76 -2.77
CA GLY A 808 39.46 -22.37 -1.73
C GLY A 808 39.67 -23.87 -1.92
N ASP A 809 40.52 -24.48 -1.06
CA ASP A 809 40.80 -25.92 -1.08
C ASP A 809 39.63 -26.81 -0.61
N ARG A 810 38.61 -26.20 0.05
CA ARG A 810 37.45 -26.92 0.58
C ARG A 810 36.25 -26.67 -0.32
N PRO A 811 35.62 -27.73 -0.85
CA PRO A 811 34.42 -27.54 -1.72
C PRO A 811 33.22 -27.15 -0.89
N VAL A 812 32.31 -26.41 -1.54
CA VAL A 812 30.94 -26.20 -1.02
C VAL A 812 30.16 -27.49 -1.23
N ALA A 813 29.82 -28.19 -0.15
CA ALA A 813 29.22 -29.52 -0.21
C ALA A 813 27.70 -29.48 0.09
N LEU A 814 26.95 -30.33 -0.60
CA LEU A 814 25.56 -30.61 -0.24
C LEU A 814 25.57 -31.56 0.96
N THR A 815 25.21 -31.07 2.13
CA THR A 815 25.28 -31.84 3.39
C THR A 815 23.98 -32.52 3.77
N ALA A 816 22.85 -32.00 3.33
CA ALA A 816 21.54 -32.62 3.55
C ALA A 816 20.56 -32.36 2.39
N LEU A 817 19.78 -33.39 2.09
CA LEU A 817 18.68 -33.33 1.13
C LEU A 817 17.44 -33.85 1.82
N SER A 818 16.34 -33.09 1.70
CA SER A 818 15.05 -33.51 2.26
C SER A 818 13.93 -33.26 1.27
N VAL A 819 12.95 -34.11 1.30
CA VAL A 819 11.76 -34.07 0.46
C VAL A 819 10.56 -33.68 1.32
N ARG A 820 9.68 -32.87 0.83
CA ARG A 820 8.44 -32.52 1.54
C ARG A 820 7.50 -33.72 1.57
N ASN A 821 7.05 -34.08 2.80
CA ASN A 821 6.15 -35.21 3.03
C ASN A 821 4.74 -34.99 2.51
#